data_6c0671ec80a0006c4c9e9d7f58dc1efb
#
_entry.id   6c0671ec80a0006c4c9e9d7f58dc1efb
#
_cell.length_a   1.000
_cell.length_b   1.000
_cell.length_c   1.000
_cell.angle_alpha   90.00
_cell.angle_beta   90.00
_cell.angle_gamma   90.00
#
_symmetry.space_group_name_H-M   'P 1'
#
loop_
_entity.id
_entity.type
_entity.pdbx_description
1 polymer ?
#
loop_
_entity_poly.entity_id
_entity_poly.type
_entity_poly.pdbx_seq_one_letter_code
_entity_poly.pdbx_strand_id
1 'polypeptide(L)'
;MTSCGFLSLGRAPARRRLACLPLALASSFGGLALLQLPAIAHAQQDAPALGETVVTANRTPQPLSDLVGDVSVVDRQTIERSGAVGVADVLARLPGIEITRNGSVGNTTSLYIRGAETRFTAVYVDGVRVDSQSTGGAGWESIPLSQIDRIEVLRGPAAAVYGSDAVGGVIQLFTRRGEEGVAPYAGIGFGSHGLRKAEAGVSGKSGAFDYSLGAAHEESRGFNVLPMDKRTPSKDGFTSPDRDGYRSNSGNLRLGYQLTPNQRLEATLLYSDMEAGYDPPVSFRTKPPILFRNDISNNTLRTAGLSWSAKWNDIYSTRVQVTDSQSVYKTQPSFYRTETNLRGYLFQNEFRFGPHLVTATLERREDALENAPTTSSGLLSSKRSQDAVSLGYGFVQGAHSLQLHVRHDDDSEFGGKTTGSAAYGYAITPRLRATVSAGTAFRAPTLYQRFSEYGVASLKPESSRNVELGLQYTDGGTHAGIVVYQNRVENLIVFDGSATNCRSDFGCYASTARARYQGVTLSGGHRIGDVSLRASLDFQDPRDLDTDHLLARRARRHGTLGADWRIAGWTLGAELQSSSKRFDDAANTRTLGGYTVLNLVASTQITRDIGLVARVDNVGDKDYTLARGYATGGRNAYIGLKWTPQ
;
A
#
# COMPACT_ATOMS: atom_id res chain seq x y z
N MET A 1 -7.22 24.81 67.78
CA MET A 1 -7.70 26.19 68.02
C MET A 1 -8.29 26.63 66.70
N THR A 2 -9.58 26.51 66.55
CA THR A 2 -10.60 27.59 66.52
C THR A 2 -10.35 28.60 65.40
N SER A 3 -11.20 28.91 64.46
CA SER A 3 -12.66 28.85 64.37
C SER A 3 -13.13 29.46 63.03
N CYS A 4 -14.30 29.05 62.56
CA CYS A 4 -15.37 29.84 61.89
C CYS A 4 -14.92 30.81 60.78
N GLY A 5 -15.44 30.78 59.57
CA GLY A 5 -16.84 30.65 59.12
C GLY A 5 -17.20 31.88 58.30
N PHE A 6 -17.74 31.77 57.13
CA PHE A 6 -18.92 32.55 56.70
C PHE A 6 -19.32 32.17 55.26
N LEU A 7 -20.58 31.92 55.13
CA LEU A 7 -21.31 31.72 53.88
C LEU A 7 -21.32 32.99 53.00
N SER A 8 -21.21 32.82 51.65
CA SER A 8 -21.89 33.75 50.76
C SER A 8 -22.46 32.97 49.55
N LEU A 9 -23.73 33.10 49.38
CA LEU A 9 -24.57 32.70 48.25
C LEU A 9 -24.16 33.43 46.96
N GLY A 10 -23.99 32.71 45.85
CA GLY A 10 -23.75 33.35 44.57
C GLY A 10 -24.17 32.48 43.39
N ARG A 11 -25.42 32.61 42.96
CA ARG A 11 -26.02 32.46 41.63
C ARG A 11 -25.44 31.42 40.65
N ALA A 12 -26.29 30.42 40.36
CA ALA A 12 -26.20 29.52 39.21
C ALA A 12 -26.52 30.28 37.90
N PRO A 13 -25.82 29.95 36.78
CA PRO A 13 -26.27 30.35 35.45
C PRO A 13 -27.16 29.27 34.82
N ALA A 14 -28.19 29.80 34.15
CA ALA A 14 -29.29 29.12 33.52
C ALA A 14 -28.86 28.08 32.47
N ARG A 15 -29.44 26.88 32.55
CA ARG A 15 -29.43 25.87 31.49
C ARG A 15 -30.33 26.35 30.34
N ARG A 16 -29.74 26.63 29.17
CA ARG A 16 -30.48 26.73 27.91
C ARG A 16 -30.75 25.29 27.40
N ARG A 17 -32.01 24.92 27.38
CA ARG A 17 -32.55 23.75 26.69
C ARG A 17 -32.54 24.03 25.19
N LEU A 18 -31.84 23.21 24.39
CA LEU A 18 -32.00 23.14 22.94
C LEU A 18 -33.27 22.31 22.67
N ALA A 19 -34.23 22.95 22.03
CA ALA A 19 -35.45 22.30 21.56
C ALA A 19 -35.15 21.45 20.30
N CYS A 20 -35.60 20.21 20.31
CA CYS A 20 -35.68 19.36 19.13
C CYS A 20 -36.83 19.84 18.25
N LEU A 21 -36.55 20.22 17.01
CA LEU A 21 -37.55 20.36 15.96
C LEU A 21 -37.75 19.02 15.24
N PRO A 22 -38.98 18.54 15.05
CA PRO A 22 -39.24 17.40 14.17
C PRO A 22 -39.34 17.89 12.72
N LEU A 23 -38.58 17.27 11.82
CA LEU A 23 -38.73 17.42 10.36
C LEU A 23 -39.97 16.65 9.91
N ALA A 24 -41.03 17.38 9.58
CA ALA A 24 -42.20 16.83 8.89
C ALA A 24 -41.91 16.80 7.37
N LEU A 25 -41.87 15.62 6.77
CA LEU A 25 -41.89 15.44 5.32
C LEU A 25 -43.32 15.63 4.81
N ALA A 26 -43.55 16.71 4.06
CA ALA A 26 -44.75 16.89 3.27
C ALA A 26 -44.57 16.25 1.89
N SER A 27 -45.38 15.23 1.61
CA SER A 27 -45.55 14.60 0.30
C SER A 27 -46.41 15.50 -0.61
N SER A 28 -45.87 15.97 -1.72
CA SER A 28 -46.66 16.50 -2.84
C SER A 28 -46.27 15.76 -4.12
N PHE A 29 -47.17 14.89 -4.59
CA PHE A 29 -47.16 14.30 -5.93
C PHE A 29 -47.54 15.35 -6.95
N GLY A 30 -46.62 15.64 -7.89
CA GLY A 30 -46.88 16.37 -9.11
C GLY A 30 -46.37 15.56 -10.30
N GLY A 31 -47.28 15.09 -11.14
CA GLY A 31 -46.99 14.26 -12.30
C GLY A 31 -46.11 14.98 -13.34
N LEU A 32 -45.11 14.31 -13.85
CA LEU A 32 -44.36 14.72 -15.04
C LEU A 32 -44.37 13.59 -16.07
N ALA A 33 -44.69 13.97 -17.27
CA ALA A 33 -44.86 13.15 -18.47
C ALA A 33 -43.57 12.36 -18.80
N LEU A 34 -43.73 11.07 -19.12
CA LEU A 34 -42.72 10.18 -19.66
C LEU A 34 -42.28 10.65 -21.07
N LEU A 35 -41.12 11.24 -21.19
CA LEU A 35 -40.34 11.30 -22.43
C LEU A 35 -39.48 10.04 -22.50
N GLN A 36 -39.87 9.10 -23.36
CA GLN A 36 -39.05 7.94 -23.70
C GLN A 36 -37.85 8.40 -24.53
N LEU A 37 -36.67 8.45 -23.91
CA LEU A 37 -35.37 8.51 -24.60
C LEU A 37 -34.86 7.07 -24.80
N PRO A 38 -34.25 6.76 -25.98
CA PRO A 38 -33.74 5.41 -26.21
C PRO A 38 -32.60 5.10 -25.25
N ALA A 39 -32.72 3.97 -24.55
CA ALA A 39 -31.68 3.45 -23.69
C ALA A 39 -30.48 3.03 -24.53
N ILE A 40 -29.41 3.81 -24.48
CA ILE A 40 -28.09 3.39 -24.96
C ILE A 40 -27.56 2.44 -23.89
N ALA A 41 -27.51 1.15 -24.23
CA ALA A 41 -26.89 0.14 -23.40
C ALA A 41 -25.37 0.38 -23.34
N HIS A 42 -24.91 1.01 -22.26
CA HIS A 42 -23.48 1.04 -21.95
C HIS A 42 -23.11 -0.20 -21.16
N ALA A 43 -22.11 -0.91 -21.66
CA ALA A 43 -21.55 -2.09 -21.02
C ALA A 43 -21.10 -1.79 -19.59
N GLN A 44 -21.54 -2.68 -18.70
CA GLN A 44 -21.26 -2.60 -17.26
C GLN A 44 -19.93 -3.24 -16.93
N GLN A 45 -19.10 -2.51 -16.20
CA GLN A 45 -18.02 -3.07 -15.39
C GLN A 45 -18.12 -2.48 -14.01
N ASP A 46 -18.72 -3.22 -13.05
CA ASP A 46 -18.78 -2.82 -11.65
C ASP A 46 -18.91 -4.03 -10.76
N ALA A 47 -17.94 -4.28 -10.03
CA ALA A 47 -17.48 -5.34 -9.14
C ALA A 47 -16.47 -6.24 -9.85
N PRO A 48 -15.41 -6.72 -9.17
CA PRO A 48 -14.54 -7.70 -9.80
C PRO A 48 -15.41 -8.87 -10.25
N ALA A 49 -15.57 -9.00 -11.56
CA ALA A 49 -16.29 -10.12 -12.12
C ALA A 49 -15.59 -11.38 -11.60
N LEU A 50 -16.35 -12.40 -11.18
CA LEU A 50 -15.80 -13.69 -10.74
C LEU A 50 -14.85 -14.33 -11.76
N GLY A 51 -14.79 -13.82 -12.99
CA GLY A 51 -13.86 -14.16 -14.06
C GLY A 51 -12.58 -13.31 -14.13
N GLU A 52 -12.41 -12.32 -13.24
CA GLU A 52 -11.18 -11.53 -13.22
C GLU A 52 -9.97 -12.39 -12.84
N THR A 53 -8.92 -12.34 -13.68
CA THR A 53 -7.71 -13.13 -13.49
C THR A 53 -6.70 -12.34 -12.67
N VAL A 54 -6.16 -12.95 -11.62
CA VAL A 54 -5.12 -12.40 -10.76
C VAL A 54 -3.88 -13.28 -10.76
N VAL A 55 -2.72 -12.68 -10.54
CA VAL A 55 -1.42 -13.34 -10.54
C VAL A 55 -0.87 -13.53 -9.13
N THR A 56 -1.30 -12.68 -8.19
CA THR A 56 -0.63 -12.51 -6.88
C THR A 56 -0.67 -13.75 -5.98
N ALA A 57 -1.70 -14.60 -6.07
CA ALA A 57 -1.81 -15.69 -5.11
C ALA A 57 -0.75 -16.79 -5.30
N ASN A 58 -0.47 -17.20 -6.56
CA ASN A 58 0.40 -18.35 -6.86
C ASN A 58 1.49 -18.03 -7.89
N ARG A 59 1.71 -16.75 -8.21
CA ARG A 59 2.58 -16.31 -9.33
C ARG A 59 2.12 -16.81 -10.71
N THR A 60 0.91 -17.34 -10.81
CA THR A 60 0.29 -17.82 -12.05
C THR A 60 -1.09 -17.16 -12.23
N PRO A 61 -1.47 -16.86 -13.48
CA PRO A 61 -2.80 -16.32 -13.76
C PRO A 61 -3.90 -17.31 -13.37
N GLN A 62 -4.81 -16.91 -12.50
CA GLN A 62 -5.95 -17.70 -12.03
C GLN A 62 -7.20 -16.82 -11.89
N PRO A 63 -8.41 -17.35 -12.13
CA PRO A 63 -9.63 -16.64 -11.79
C PRO A 63 -9.66 -16.30 -10.29
N LEU A 64 -10.13 -15.09 -9.96
CA LEU A 64 -10.28 -14.66 -8.57
C LEU A 64 -11.20 -15.59 -7.77
N SER A 65 -12.20 -16.21 -8.42
CA SER A 65 -13.10 -17.20 -7.83
C SER A 65 -12.40 -18.46 -7.32
N ASP A 66 -11.26 -18.84 -7.91
CA ASP A 66 -10.55 -20.08 -7.59
C ASP A 66 -9.61 -19.91 -6.40
N LEU A 67 -9.32 -18.65 -6.06
CA LEU A 67 -8.41 -18.33 -4.97
C LEU A 67 -9.08 -18.48 -3.60
N VAL A 68 -8.31 -18.95 -2.63
CA VAL A 68 -8.76 -19.07 -1.24
C VAL A 68 -8.28 -17.90 -0.39
N GLY A 69 -7.30 -17.13 -0.86
CA GLY A 69 -6.73 -15.96 -0.17
C GLY A 69 -7.64 -14.72 -0.18
N ASP A 70 -7.41 -13.82 0.76
CA ASP A 70 -8.03 -12.49 0.77
C ASP A 70 -7.28 -11.56 -0.21
N VAL A 71 -7.82 -11.43 -1.42
CA VAL A 71 -7.26 -10.63 -2.51
C VAL A 71 -8.15 -9.45 -2.83
N SER A 72 -7.53 -8.28 -2.99
CA SER A 72 -8.19 -7.09 -3.58
C SER A 72 -7.50 -6.73 -4.89
N VAL A 73 -8.28 -6.31 -5.85
CA VAL A 73 -7.83 -5.79 -7.14
C VAL A 73 -8.30 -4.35 -7.30
N VAL A 74 -7.42 -3.48 -7.73
CA VAL A 74 -7.72 -2.08 -8.07
C VAL A 74 -7.31 -1.86 -9.51
N ASP A 75 -8.27 -1.60 -10.36
CA ASP A 75 -8.06 -1.31 -11.78
C ASP A 75 -7.69 0.15 -12.05
N ARG A 76 -7.31 0.44 -13.27
CA ARG A 76 -6.94 1.79 -13.72
C ARG A 76 -8.05 2.81 -13.50
N GLN A 77 -9.29 2.45 -13.78
CA GLN A 77 -10.42 3.35 -13.62
C GLN A 77 -10.64 3.75 -12.15
N THR A 78 -10.51 2.79 -11.25
CA THR A 78 -10.57 3.02 -9.80
C THR A 78 -9.41 3.89 -9.32
N ILE A 79 -8.18 3.65 -9.82
CA ILE A 79 -7.01 4.49 -9.52
C ILE A 79 -7.28 5.94 -9.94
N GLU A 80 -7.72 6.17 -11.16
CA GLU A 80 -7.99 7.51 -11.69
C GLU A 80 -9.12 8.23 -10.96
N ARG A 81 -10.23 7.53 -10.71
CA ARG A 81 -11.36 8.07 -9.95
C ARG A 81 -11.03 8.33 -8.49
N SER A 82 -10.12 7.54 -7.91
CA SER A 82 -9.72 7.74 -6.52
C SER A 82 -9.11 9.12 -6.31
N GLY A 83 -8.50 9.68 -7.36
CA GLY A 83 -7.75 10.92 -7.32
C GLY A 83 -6.61 10.91 -6.29
N ALA A 84 -6.15 9.73 -5.88
CA ALA A 84 -5.05 9.59 -4.95
C ALA A 84 -3.77 10.23 -5.51
N VAL A 85 -2.93 10.75 -4.62
CA VAL A 85 -1.66 11.39 -5.00
C VAL A 85 -0.54 10.36 -5.10
N GLY A 86 -0.62 9.25 -4.36
CA GLY A 86 0.39 8.19 -4.37
C GLY A 86 -0.22 6.80 -4.26
N VAL A 87 0.59 5.78 -4.53
CA VAL A 87 0.16 4.37 -4.43
C VAL A 87 -0.32 4.03 -3.03
N ALA A 88 0.38 4.51 -1.99
CA ALA A 88 -0.03 4.29 -0.60
C ALA A 88 -1.41 4.87 -0.27
N ASP A 89 -1.79 6.00 -0.89
CA ASP A 89 -3.11 6.62 -0.68
C ASP A 89 -4.25 5.81 -1.35
N VAL A 90 -3.97 5.13 -2.47
CA VAL A 90 -4.91 4.16 -3.07
C VAL A 90 -5.07 2.96 -2.14
N LEU A 91 -3.96 2.41 -1.67
CA LEU A 91 -3.93 1.22 -0.81
C LEU A 91 -4.62 1.45 0.54
N ALA A 92 -4.50 2.65 1.13
CA ALA A 92 -5.14 3.01 2.41
C ALA A 92 -6.68 2.99 2.38
N ARG A 93 -7.28 2.89 1.19
CA ARG A 93 -8.74 2.77 1.00
C ARG A 93 -9.21 1.33 0.97
N LEU A 94 -8.28 0.38 0.88
CA LEU A 94 -8.58 -1.04 0.85
C LEU A 94 -8.76 -1.60 2.26
N PRO A 95 -9.59 -2.64 2.42
CA PRO A 95 -9.78 -3.30 3.71
C PRO A 95 -8.47 -3.75 4.35
N GLY A 96 -8.32 -3.56 5.66
CA GLY A 96 -7.16 -3.99 6.44
C GLY A 96 -5.86 -3.24 6.16
N ILE A 97 -5.90 -2.08 5.48
CA ILE A 97 -4.70 -1.30 5.18
C ILE A 97 -4.76 0.07 5.82
N GLU A 98 -3.68 0.44 6.49
CA GLU A 98 -3.49 1.73 7.14
C GLU A 98 -2.13 2.30 6.72
N ILE A 99 -2.02 3.64 6.66
CA ILE A 99 -0.75 4.32 6.38
C ILE A 99 -0.40 5.33 7.46
N THR A 100 0.90 5.58 7.59
CA THR A 100 1.42 6.78 8.26
C THR A 100 2.42 7.48 7.36
N ARG A 101 2.50 8.80 7.48
CA ARG A 101 3.37 9.64 6.66
C ARG A 101 3.94 10.79 7.47
N ASN A 102 5.19 11.10 7.23
CA ASN A 102 5.89 12.21 7.87
C ASN A 102 5.73 13.49 7.03
N GLY A 103 4.49 14.02 6.92
CA GLY A 103 4.22 15.23 6.17
C GLY A 103 3.68 15.02 4.75
N SER A 104 4.38 15.51 3.72
CA SER A 104 3.93 15.49 2.33
C SER A 104 4.11 14.14 1.63
N VAL A 105 3.59 14.01 0.41
CA VAL A 105 3.65 12.76 -0.41
C VAL A 105 5.08 12.30 -0.68
N GLY A 106 6.03 13.22 -0.84
CA GLY A 106 7.44 12.90 -1.08
C GLY A 106 8.20 12.43 0.17
N ASN A 107 7.57 12.45 1.34
CA ASN A 107 8.20 12.07 2.60
C ASN A 107 7.91 10.61 2.98
N THR A 108 8.74 10.08 3.89
CA THR A 108 8.67 8.69 4.35
C THR A 108 7.25 8.28 4.69
N THR A 109 6.78 7.25 4.00
CA THR A 109 5.46 6.68 4.15
C THR A 109 5.57 5.22 4.59
N SER A 110 4.86 4.85 5.65
CA SER A 110 4.74 3.47 6.10
C SER A 110 3.34 2.94 5.81
N LEU A 111 3.26 1.70 5.36
CA LEU A 111 2.01 0.99 5.08
C LEU A 111 1.90 -0.23 6.00
N TYR A 112 0.73 -0.43 6.56
CA TYR A 112 0.45 -1.55 7.47
C TYR A 112 -0.68 -2.40 6.92
N ILE A 113 -0.43 -3.68 6.68
CA ILE A 113 -1.48 -4.65 6.33
C ILE A 113 -1.89 -5.36 7.62
N ARG A 114 -3.14 -5.16 8.07
CA ARG A 114 -3.67 -5.73 9.31
C ARG A 114 -2.76 -5.45 10.52
N GLY A 115 -2.18 -4.24 10.55
CA GLY A 115 -1.25 -3.80 11.59
C GLY A 115 0.19 -4.30 11.44
N ALA A 116 0.49 -5.22 10.52
CA ALA A 116 1.84 -5.69 10.23
C ALA A 116 2.66 -4.59 9.55
N GLU A 117 3.92 -4.47 9.91
CA GLU A 117 4.80 -3.38 9.47
C GLU A 117 5.11 -3.42 7.97
N THR A 118 5.43 -2.26 7.39
CA THR A 118 5.81 -2.10 5.97
C THR A 118 6.80 -3.16 5.51
N ARG A 119 7.80 -3.48 6.33
CA ARG A 119 8.83 -4.48 6.03
C ARG A 119 8.32 -5.94 5.99
N PHE A 120 7.09 -6.18 6.42
CA PHE A 120 6.41 -7.48 6.35
C PHE A 120 5.56 -7.66 5.10
N THR A 121 5.62 -6.69 4.18
CA THR A 121 4.90 -6.72 2.91
C THR A 121 5.89 -6.76 1.76
N ALA A 122 5.87 -7.84 0.98
CA ALA A 122 6.66 -7.94 -0.25
C ALA A 122 5.97 -7.15 -1.37
N VAL A 123 6.71 -6.26 -2.05
CA VAL A 123 6.17 -5.37 -3.09
C VAL A 123 6.89 -5.62 -4.41
N TYR A 124 6.11 -5.72 -5.48
CA TYR A 124 6.61 -5.97 -6.83
C TYR A 124 6.02 -4.97 -7.83
N VAL A 125 6.83 -4.53 -8.79
CA VAL A 125 6.39 -3.79 -9.98
C VAL A 125 6.68 -4.66 -11.20
N ASP A 126 5.65 -5.06 -11.95
CA ASP A 126 5.74 -6.00 -13.08
C ASP A 126 6.54 -7.29 -12.76
N GLY A 127 6.40 -7.77 -11.52
CA GLY A 127 7.11 -8.93 -11.02
C GLY A 127 8.55 -8.68 -10.56
N VAL A 128 9.05 -7.45 -10.63
CA VAL A 128 10.35 -7.02 -10.09
C VAL A 128 10.18 -6.56 -8.65
N ARG A 129 10.94 -7.12 -7.72
CA ARG A 129 10.88 -6.76 -6.31
C ARG A 129 11.49 -5.39 -6.04
N VAL A 130 10.86 -4.58 -5.16
CA VAL A 130 11.25 -3.19 -4.90
C VAL A 130 11.47 -2.87 -3.41
N ASP A 131 11.81 -3.86 -2.60
CA ASP A 131 12.08 -3.66 -1.16
C ASP A 131 13.46 -3.04 -0.94
N SER A 132 13.64 -2.39 0.21
CA SER A 132 14.91 -1.80 0.63
C SER A 132 15.67 -2.67 1.62
N GLN A 133 16.97 -2.83 1.45
CA GLN A 133 17.87 -3.46 2.42
C GLN A 133 18.34 -2.49 3.52
N SER A 134 17.90 -1.24 3.47
CA SER A 134 18.06 -0.26 4.55
C SER A 134 16.91 -0.32 5.54
N THR A 135 15.76 0.22 5.19
CA THR A 135 14.59 0.30 6.09
C THR A 135 13.79 -0.99 6.15
N GLY A 136 13.89 -1.85 5.15
CA GLY A 136 12.98 -2.98 4.89
C GLY A 136 11.64 -2.51 4.33
N GLY A 137 11.08 -3.27 3.37
CA GLY A 137 9.87 -2.91 2.63
C GLY A 137 10.11 -1.84 1.55
N ALA A 138 9.07 -1.50 0.83
CA ALA A 138 9.17 -0.57 -0.30
C ALA A 138 9.18 0.90 0.15
N GLY A 139 9.92 1.74 -0.56
CA GLY A 139 9.84 3.19 -0.49
C GLY A 139 8.64 3.69 -1.28
N TRP A 140 7.48 3.81 -0.62
CA TRP A 140 6.21 4.15 -1.27
C TRP A 140 6.24 5.50 -2.00
N GLU A 141 7.04 6.44 -1.50
CA GLU A 141 7.26 7.76 -2.09
C GLU A 141 7.93 7.69 -3.46
N SER A 142 8.72 6.66 -3.73
CA SER A 142 9.42 6.49 -5.00
C SER A 142 8.62 5.75 -6.08
N ILE A 143 7.44 5.18 -5.74
CA ILE A 143 6.63 4.41 -6.68
C ILE A 143 5.60 5.34 -7.36
N PRO A 144 5.76 5.64 -8.66
CA PRO A 144 4.93 6.62 -9.36
C PRO A 144 3.55 6.07 -9.69
N LEU A 145 2.50 6.60 -9.06
CA LEU A 145 1.12 6.17 -9.31
C LEU A 145 0.69 6.36 -10.77
N SER A 146 1.22 7.40 -11.45
CA SER A 146 0.92 7.70 -12.86
C SER A 146 1.26 6.56 -13.82
N GLN A 147 2.24 5.71 -13.46
CA GLN A 147 2.69 4.58 -14.28
C GLN A 147 1.95 3.27 -13.95
N ILE A 148 1.16 3.25 -12.87
CA ILE A 148 0.46 2.04 -12.41
C ILE A 148 -0.93 1.95 -13.03
N ASP A 149 -1.23 0.81 -13.62
CA ASP A 149 -2.48 0.50 -14.29
C ASP A 149 -3.39 -0.42 -13.46
N ARG A 150 -2.77 -1.29 -12.66
CA ARG A 150 -3.47 -2.25 -11.82
C ARG A 150 -2.69 -2.53 -10.54
N ILE A 151 -3.40 -2.72 -9.44
CA ILE A 151 -2.84 -3.12 -8.14
C ILE A 151 -3.55 -4.38 -7.67
N GLU A 152 -2.78 -5.39 -7.29
CA GLU A 152 -3.28 -6.59 -6.62
C GLU A 152 -2.68 -6.65 -5.22
N VAL A 153 -3.52 -6.90 -4.23
CA VAL A 153 -3.12 -7.03 -2.82
C VAL A 153 -3.57 -8.37 -2.29
N LEU A 154 -2.64 -9.23 -1.95
CA LEU A 154 -2.87 -10.46 -1.20
C LEU A 154 -2.56 -10.19 0.27
N ARG A 155 -3.52 -10.41 1.15
CA ARG A 155 -3.34 -10.31 2.61
C ARG A 155 -3.09 -11.70 3.19
N GLY A 156 -2.32 -11.72 4.28
CA GLY A 156 -1.94 -12.95 4.95
C GLY A 156 -0.60 -13.53 4.50
N PRO A 157 -0.19 -14.68 5.05
CA PRO A 157 1.15 -15.22 4.85
C PRO A 157 1.32 -15.77 3.42
N ALA A 158 2.25 -15.22 2.69
CA ALA A 158 2.57 -15.63 1.33
C ALA A 158 4.04 -16.07 1.15
N ALA A 159 4.76 -16.28 2.24
CA ALA A 159 6.18 -16.63 2.19
C ALA A 159 6.46 -17.99 1.54
N ALA A 160 5.53 -18.94 1.60
CA ALA A 160 5.65 -20.20 0.91
C ALA A 160 5.61 -20.08 -0.64
N VAL A 161 5.16 -18.92 -1.16
CA VAL A 161 5.15 -18.60 -2.60
C VAL A 161 6.22 -17.57 -2.94
N TYR A 162 6.38 -16.53 -2.11
CA TYR A 162 7.18 -15.34 -2.42
C TYR A 162 8.50 -15.26 -1.64
N GLY A 163 8.73 -16.18 -0.69
CA GLY A 163 9.92 -16.18 0.15
C GLY A 163 9.89 -15.17 1.29
N SER A 164 11.07 -14.81 1.78
CA SER A 164 11.26 -13.84 2.85
C SER A 164 10.50 -12.53 2.61
N ASP A 165 10.01 -11.92 3.70
CA ASP A 165 9.32 -10.64 3.81
C ASP A 165 7.80 -10.65 3.50
N ALA A 166 7.26 -11.72 2.86
CA ALA A 166 5.82 -11.88 2.65
C ALA A 166 5.10 -12.42 3.89
N VAL A 167 5.24 -11.73 5.02
CA VAL A 167 4.69 -12.10 6.34
C VAL A 167 3.28 -11.57 6.54
N GLY A 168 3.04 -10.31 6.16
CA GLY A 168 1.74 -9.63 6.24
C GLY A 168 0.94 -9.66 4.95
N GLY A 169 1.64 -9.81 3.82
CA GLY A 169 1.01 -9.84 2.50
C GLY A 169 1.97 -9.59 1.35
N VAL A 170 1.39 -9.51 0.16
CA VAL A 170 2.09 -9.19 -1.09
C VAL A 170 1.30 -8.13 -1.86
N ILE A 171 1.99 -7.16 -2.40
CA ILE A 171 1.41 -6.15 -3.28
C ILE A 171 2.10 -6.25 -4.64
N GLN A 172 1.31 -6.48 -5.69
CA GLN A 172 1.75 -6.47 -7.07
C GLN A 172 1.21 -5.21 -7.76
N LEU A 173 2.11 -4.45 -8.35
CA LEU A 173 1.82 -3.25 -9.11
C LEU A 173 2.12 -3.55 -10.58
N PHE A 174 1.18 -3.29 -11.46
CA PHE A 174 1.33 -3.56 -12.88
C PHE A 174 1.29 -2.26 -13.66
N THR A 175 2.24 -2.07 -14.58
CA THR A 175 2.19 -1.00 -15.56
C THR A 175 1.26 -1.37 -16.72
N ARG A 176 0.88 -0.37 -17.53
CA ARG A 176 -0.03 -0.57 -18.66
C ARG A 176 0.52 -1.59 -19.65
N ARG A 177 -0.38 -2.41 -20.21
CA ARG A 177 -0.10 -3.30 -21.34
C ARG A 177 -0.64 -2.72 -22.65
N GLY A 178 -0.02 -3.10 -23.76
CA GLY A 178 -0.54 -2.83 -25.08
C GLY A 178 -1.71 -3.74 -25.42
N GLU A 179 -2.80 -3.12 -25.92
CA GLU A 179 -3.97 -3.81 -26.46
C GLU A 179 -4.02 -3.59 -27.98
N GLU A 180 -4.89 -4.31 -28.70
CA GLU A 180 -5.01 -4.20 -30.17
C GLU A 180 -5.21 -2.73 -30.60
N GLY A 181 -4.46 -2.31 -31.60
CA GLY A 181 -4.44 -0.94 -32.10
C GLY A 181 -3.36 -0.08 -31.45
N VAL A 182 -3.53 1.23 -31.53
CA VAL A 182 -2.64 2.25 -30.93
C VAL A 182 -3.48 3.16 -30.05
N ALA A 183 -3.17 3.21 -28.75
CA ALA A 183 -3.88 3.98 -27.75
C ALA A 183 -2.96 5.02 -27.10
N PRO A 184 -2.79 6.21 -27.68
CA PRO A 184 -2.08 7.30 -27.03
C PRO A 184 -2.94 7.88 -25.89
N TYR A 185 -2.27 8.51 -24.93
CA TYR A 185 -2.94 9.28 -23.89
C TYR A 185 -2.09 10.48 -23.46
N ALA A 186 -2.75 11.51 -22.97
CA ALA A 186 -2.11 12.64 -22.33
C ALA A 186 -3.00 13.17 -21.20
N GLY A 187 -2.41 13.70 -20.15
CA GLY A 187 -3.14 14.26 -19.03
C GLY A 187 -2.42 15.46 -18.43
N ILE A 188 -3.21 16.42 -17.94
CA ILE A 188 -2.73 17.57 -17.16
C ILE A 188 -3.61 17.75 -15.94
N GLY A 189 -3.03 18.23 -14.84
CA GLY A 189 -3.77 18.46 -13.62
C GLY A 189 -3.16 19.56 -12.77
N PHE A 190 -4.01 20.21 -11.98
CA PHE A 190 -3.65 21.31 -11.10
C PHE A 190 -4.35 21.13 -9.75
N GLY A 191 -3.71 21.55 -8.67
CA GLY A 191 -4.29 21.40 -7.35
C GLY A 191 -3.77 22.38 -6.32
N SER A 192 -4.27 22.22 -5.11
CA SER A 192 -3.82 22.95 -3.93
C SER A 192 -2.32 22.78 -3.71
N HIS A 193 -1.73 23.67 -2.92
CA HIS A 193 -0.29 23.71 -2.65
C HIS A 193 0.57 23.87 -3.91
N GLY A 194 0.01 24.41 -4.99
CA GLY A 194 0.70 24.59 -6.26
C GLY A 194 1.02 23.29 -6.99
N LEU A 195 0.22 22.24 -6.74
CA LEU A 195 0.33 20.97 -7.46
C LEU A 195 0.12 21.17 -8.97
N ARG A 196 1.04 20.61 -9.75
CA ARG A 196 0.98 20.51 -11.21
C ARG A 196 1.37 19.11 -11.61
N LYS A 197 0.62 18.55 -12.53
CA LYS A 197 0.85 17.20 -13.06
C LYS A 197 0.72 17.23 -14.58
N ALA A 198 1.63 16.53 -15.26
CA ALA A 198 1.54 16.24 -16.68
C ALA A 198 1.94 14.78 -16.92
N GLU A 199 1.19 14.09 -17.75
CA GLU A 199 1.48 12.71 -18.14
C GLU A 199 1.19 12.52 -19.61
N ALA A 200 1.97 11.67 -20.28
CA ALA A 200 1.72 11.25 -21.66
C ALA A 200 2.26 9.85 -21.90
N GLY A 201 1.67 9.16 -22.84
CA GLY A 201 2.16 7.84 -23.22
C GLY A 201 1.41 7.28 -24.41
N VAL A 202 1.85 6.11 -24.83
CA VAL A 202 1.23 5.34 -25.89
C VAL A 202 1.34 3.86 -25.58
N SER A 203 0.27 3.13 -25.82
CA SER A 203 0.28 1.68 -25.76
C SER A 203 -0.37 1.10 -27.01
N GLY A 204 -0.01 -0.12 -27.36
CA GLY A 204 -0.59 -0.73 -28.55
C GLY A 204 -0.11 -2.13 -28.79
N LYS A 205 -0.78 -2.81 -29.73
CA LYS A 205 -0.40 -4.13 -30.20
C LYS A 205 -0.59 -4.20 -31.70
N SER A 206 0.38 -4.76 -32.39
CA SER A 206 0.33 -5.01 -33.83
C SER A 206 0.93 -6.38 -34.12
N GLY A 207 0.12 -7.34 -34.52
CA GLY A 207 0.52 -8.72 -34.76
C GLY A 207 1.11 -9.36 -33.50
N ALA A 208 2.37 -9.81 -33.59
CA ALA A 208 3.07 -10.46 -32.49
C ALA A 208 3.68 -9.51 -31.45
N PHE A 209 3.68 -8.22 -31.71
CA PHE A 209 4.36 -7.22 -30.88
C PHE A 209 3.35 -6.34 -30.14
N ASP A 210 3.51 -6.22 -28.84
CA ASP A 210 2.81 -5.24 -28.00
C ASP A 210 3.79 -4.36 -27.23
N TYR A 211 3.37 -3.14 -26.97
CA TYR A 211 4.22 -2.14 -26.32
C TYR A 211 3.40 -1.18 -25.46
N SER A 212 4.04 -0.62 -24.45
CA SER A 212 3.54 0.51 -23.69
C SER A 212 4.72 1.38 -23.26
N LEU A 213 4.59 2.68 -23.47
CA LEU A 213 5.55 3.70 -23.08
C LEU A 213 4.78 4.83 -22.40
N GLY A 214 5.24 5.24 -21.23
CA GLY A 214 4.66 6.33 -20.47
C GLY A 214 5.71 7.22 -19.82
N ALA A 215 5.41 8.50 -19.70
CA ALA A 215 6.20 9.47 -18.94
C ALA A 215 5.26 10.38 -18.14
N ALA A 216 5.71 10.82 -16.95
CA ALA A 216 4.98 11.77 -16.14
C ALA A 216 5.94 12.69 -15.37
N HIS A 217 5.46 13.92 -15.20
CA HIS A 217 6.04 14.93 -14.33
C HIS A 217 4.99 15.41 -13.34
N GLU A 218 5.37 15.50 -12.08
CA GLU A 218 4.52 16.03 -11.01
C GLU A 218 5.34 16.90 -10.07
N GLU A 219 4.82 18.07 -9.74
CA GLU A 219 5.46 18.98 -8.80
C GLU A 219 4.43 19.61 -7.86
N SER A 220 4.83 19.91 -6.64
CA SER A 220 4.04 20.68 -5.67
C SER A 220 4.95 21.58 -4.86
N ARG A 221 4.50 22.80 -4.57
CA ARG A 221 5.21 23.70 -3.64
C ARG A 221 5.07 23.26 -2.18
N GLY A 222 4.18 22.28 -1.92
CA GLY A 222 3.98 21.73 -0.59
C GLY A 222 3.39 22.69 0.45
N PHE A 223 3.46 22.27 1.68
CA PHE A 223 3.07 23.02 2.88
C PHE A 223 4.14 22.79 3.96
N ASN A 224 4.15 23.59 5.01
CA ASN A 224 5.06 23.37 6.13
C ASN A 224 4.68 22.07 6.87
N VAL A 225 5.54 21.06 6.81
CA VAL A 225 5.27 19.73 7.42
C VAL A 225 5.51 19.70 8.92
N LEU A 226 6.28 20.67 9.50
CA LEU A 226 6.50 20.82 10.94
C LEU A 226 6.00 22.18 11.44
N PRO A 227 4.68 22.47 11.39
CA PRO A 227 4.16 23.75 11.83
C PRO A 227 4.32 23.92 13.35
N MET A 228 4.49 25.15 13.81
CA MET A 228 4.37 25.49 15.23
C MET A 228 2.95 25.19 15.72
N ASP A 229 2.78 24.11 16.47
CA ASP A 229 1.56 23.89 17.22
C ASP A 229 1.65 24.63 18.57
N LYS A 230 0.73 25.54 18.80
CA LYS A 230 0.58 26.23 20.11
C LYS A 230 0.31 25.24 21.27
N ARG A 231 -0.13 24.00 20.95
CA ARG A 231 -0.44 22.94 21.92
C ARG A 231 0.75 22.03 22.24
N THR A 232 1.72 21.97 21.35
CA THR A 232 2.99 21.29 21.54
C THR A 232 4.11 22.20 21.03
N PRO A 233 4.43 23.30 21.75
CA PRO A 233 5.64 24.02 21.41
C PRO A 233 6.75 22.99 21.43
N SER A 234 7.57 22.95 20.34
CA SER A 234 8.86 22.27 20.46
C SER A 234 9.47 22.83 21.73
N LYS A 235 9.98 22.03 22.65
CA LYS A 235 10.60 22.51 23.88
C LYS A 235 11.61 23.63 23.62
N ASP A 236 11.94 23.84 22.39
CA ASP A 236 13.05 24.60 21.88
C ASP A 236 12.66 25.75 20.95
N GLY A 237 11.36 25.93 20.66
CA GLY A 237 10.84 27.13 19.96
C GLY A 237 11.20 27.27 18.48
N PHE A 238 11.76 26.22 17.85
CA PHE A 238 12.26 26.30 16.48
C PHE A 238 11.41 25.47 15.52
N THR A 239 10.87 26.12 14.50
CA THR A 239 10.24 25.51 13.32
C THR A 239 10.79 26.15 12.08
N SER A 240 10.98 25.40 11.03
CA SER A 240 11.20 25.97 9.72
C SER A 240 9.88 26.58 9.23
N PRO A 241 9.84 27.87 8.82
CA PRO A 241 8.63 28.49 8.29
C PRO A 241 8.43 28.22 6.79
N ASP A 242 9.22 27.33 6.19
CA ASP A 242 9.22 27.05 4.76
C ASP A 242 8.11 26.10 4.32
N ARG A 243 8.16 25.67 3.08
CA ARG A 243 7.21 24.73 2.48
C ARG A 243 7.98 23.54 1.94
N ASP A 244 7.59 22.37 2.40
CA ASP A 244 8.17 21.10 1.96
C ASP A 244 7.48 20.63 0.68
N GLY A 245 7.94 21.13 -0.43
CA GLY A 245 7.47 20.75 -1.75
C GLY A 245 8.12 19.46 -2.23
N TYR A 246 7.65 19.00 -3.39
CA TYR A 246 8.27 17.86 -4.08
C TYR A 246 8.22 18.02 -5.60
N ARG A 247 9.09 17.29 -6.28
CA ARG A 247 9.12 17.12 -7.73
C ARG A 247 9.40 15.66 -8.05
N SER A 248 8.58 15.07 -8.93
CA SER A 248 8.72 13.68 -9.39
C SER A 248 8.76 13.61 -10.89
N ASN A 249 9.73 12.87 -11.42
CA ASN A 249 9.80 12.48 -12.83
C ASN A 249 9.76 10.96 -12.92
N SER A 250 8.94 10.43 -13.81
CA SER A 250 8.84 8.99 -13.96
C SER A 250 8.58 8.58 -15.40
N GLY A 251 8.97 7.35 -15.73
CA GLY A 251 8.68 6.75 -17.01
C GLY A 251 8.68 5.23 -16.93
N ASN A 252 7.92 4.60 -17.79
CA ASN A 252 7.90 3.16 -17.94
C ASN A 252 7.99 2.74 -19.40
N LEU A 253 8.53 1.55 -19.63
CA LEU A 253 8.53 0.86 -20.92
C LEU A 253 8.17 -0.60 -20.67
N ARG A 254 7.24 -1.10 -21.46
CA ARG A 254 6.90 -2.52 -21.53
C ARG A 254 6.85 -2.96 -22.96
N LEU A 255 7.53 -4.04 -23.28
CA LEU A 255 7.59 -4.65 -24.61
C LEU A 255 7.22 -6.11 -24.48
N GLY A 256 6.33 -6.58 -25.33
CA GLY A 256 5.97 -7.99 -25.44
C GLY A 256 6.12 -8.48 -26.88
N TYR A 257 6.67 -9.67 -27.06
CA TYR A 257 6.80 -10.29 -28.38
C TYR A 257 6.39 -11.76 -28.34
N GLN A 258 5.39 -12.09 -29.14
CA GLN A 258 4.91 -13.46 -29.30
C GLN A 258 5.81 -14.16 -30.32
N LEU A 259 6.78 -14.95 -29.84
CA LEU A 259 7.73 -15.71 -30.69
C LEU A 259 7.03 -16.77 -31.53
N THR A 260 6.11 -17.49 -30.90
CA THR A 260 5.21 -18.49 -31.48
C THR A 260 3.84 -18.35 -30.77
N PRO A 261 2.76 -18.99 -31.26
CA PRO A 261 1.48 -18.97 -30.52
C PRO A 261 1.58 -19.38 -29.04
N ASN A 262 2.62 -20.15 -28.70
CA ASN A 262 2.81 -20.72 -27.35
C ASN A 262 4.02 -20.17 -26.60
N GLN A 263 4.79 -19.24 -27.17
CA GLN A 263 5.99 -18.70 -26.55
C GLN A 263 6.01 -17.17 -26.62
N ARG A 264 6.26 -16.52 -25.49
CA ARG A 264 6.26 -15.07 -25.35
C ARG A 264 7.49 -14.58 -24.60
N LEU A 265 8.10 -13.53 -25.12
CA LEU A 265 9.08 -12.71 -24.41
C LEU A 265 8.42 -11.43 -23.92
N GLU A 266 8.81 -10.97 -22.74
CA GLU A 266 8.36 -9.69 -22.19
C GLU A 266 9.52 -9.01 -21.48
N ALA A 267 9.71 -7.71 -21.77
CA ALA A 267 10.66 -6.84 -21.08
C ALA A 267 9.91 -5.67 -20.44
N THR A 268 10.30 -5.30 -19.22
CA THR A 268 9.71 -4.20 -18.46
C THR A 268 10.80 -3.32 -17.87
N LEU A 269 10.58 -2.01 -17.91
CA LEU A 269 11.44 -1.01 -17.28
C LEU A 269 10.54 0.02 -16.58
N LEU A 270 10.91 0.43 -15.36
CA LEU A 270 10.36 1.58 -14.67
C LEU A 270 11.51 2.43 -14.14
N TYR A 271 11.38 3.74 -14.28
CA TYR A 271 12.25 4.74 -13.67
C TYR A 271 11.41 5.77 -12.94
N SER A 272 11.83 6.13 -11.74
CA SER A 272 11.25 7.23 -10.97
C SER A 272 12.35 7.96 -10.22
N ASP A 273 12.28 9.28 -10.23
CA ASP A 273 13.12 10.17 -9.46
C ASP A 273 12.23 11.17 -8.72
N MET A 274 12.28 11.14 -7.40
CA MET A 274 11.48 11.98 -6.49
C MET A 274 12.40 12.81 -5.61
N GLU A 275 12.32 14.12 -5.74
CA GLU A 275 12.96 15.09 -4.86
C GLU A 275 11.92 15.71 -3.94
N ALA A 276 12.15 15.73 -2.63
CA ALA A 276 11.22 16.29 -1.65
C ALA A 276 11.94 17.05 -0.54
N GLY A 277 11.38 18.20 -0.16
CA GLY A 277 11.77 18.94 1.03
C GLY A 277 11.34 18.20 2.30
N TYR A 278 12.15 18.30 3.35
CA TYR A 278 11.80 17.82 4.68
C TYR A 278 12.56 18.59 5.75
N ASP A 279 11.99 18.64 6.94
CA ASP A 279 12.64 19.23 8.11
C ASP A 279 13.33 18.16 8.94
N PRO A 280 14.67 18.22 9.11
CA PRO A 280 15.37 17.31 10.01
C PRO A 280 15.05 17.65 11.47
N PRO A 281 15.16 16.68 12.40
CA PRO A 281 15.04 16.95 13.82
C PRO A 281 16.09 17.99 14.25
N VAL A 282 15.66 18.98 15.02
CA VAL A 282 16.55 20.00 15.58
C VAL A 282 17.59 19.33 16.48
N SER A 283 18.89 19.59 16.25
CA SER A 283 19.96 19.07 17.09
C SER A 283 20.59 20.19 17.94
N PHE A 284 20.39 20.13 19.25
CA PHE A 284 21.08 21.01 20.22
C PHE A 284 22.49 20.52 20.61
N ARG A 285 22.90 19.34 20.14
CA ARG A 285 24.22 18.77 20.43
C ARG A 285 25.34 19.39 19.58
N THR A 286 24.98 20.09 18.50
CA THR A 286 25.94 20.82 17.67
C THR A 286 26.15 22.26 18.18
N LYS A 287 27.37 22.78 18.16
CA LYS A 287 27.67 24.17 18.50
C LYS A 287 28.25 24.87 17.25
N PRO A 288 27.57 25.87 16.66
CA PRO A 288 26.23 26.39 17.03
C PRO A 288 25.11 25.37 16.77
N PRO A 289 23.96 25.47 17.46
CA PRO A 289 22.79 24.62 17.21
C PRO A 289 22.33 24.79 15.75
N ILE A 290 21.97 23.68 15.09
CA ILE A 290 21.36 23.73 13.77
C ILE A 290 19.87 24.05 13.99
N LEU A 291 19.49 25.29 13.72
CA LEU A 291 18.17 25.81 14.07
C LEU A 291 17.15 25.76 12.92
N PHE A 292 17.62 25.96 11.69
CA PHE A 292 16.79 25.94 10.48
C PHE A 292 17.59 25.36 9.34
N ARG A 293 17.03 24.39 8.65
CA ARG A 293 17.68 23.79 7.52
C ARG A 293 16.65 23.21 6.58
N ASN A 294 16.64 23.71 5.34
CA ASN A 294 15.88 23.09 4.25
C ASN A 294 16.68 21.89 3.78
N ASP A 295 16.35 20.74 4.31
CA ASP A 295 16.93 19.50 3.84
C ASP A 295 16.09 18.96 2.67
N ILE A 296 16.77 18.37 1.70
CA ILE A 296 16.15 17.76 0.53
C ILE A 296 16.49 16.28 0.54
N SER A 297 15.48 15.45 0.35
CA SER A 297 15.65 14.03 0.05
C SER A 297 15.44 13.77 -1.43
N ASN A 298 16.23 12.87 -1.99
CA ASN A 298 16.08 12.37 -3.34
C ASN A 298 15.94 10.86 -3.29
N ASN A 299 14.83 10.35 -3.84
CA ASN A 299 14.47 8.94 -3.90
C ASN A 299 14.44 8.51 -5.37
N THR A 300 15.36 7.67 -5.79
CA THR A 300 15.38 7.11 -7.15
C THR A 300 15.04 5.64 -7.10
N LEU A 301 14.12 5.20 -7.97
CA LEU A 301 13.78 3.79 -8.19
C LEU A 301 13.98 3.42 -9.65
N ARG A 302 14.69 2.34 -9.91
CA ARG A 302 14.82 1.72 -11.22
C ARG A 302 14.46 0.26 -11.12
N THR A 303 13.62 -0.24 -12.03
CA THR A 303 13.35 -1.66 -12.15
C THR A 303 13.52 -2.11 -13.60
N ALA A 304 14.04 -3.31 -13.80
CA ALA A 304 14.15 -3.97 -15.08
C ALA A 304 13.76 -5.44 -14.93
N GLY A 305 12.95 -5.94 -15.83
CA GLY A 305 12.52 -7.33 -15.87
C GLY A 305 12.59 -7.88 -17.29
N LEU A 306 13.07 -9.12 -17.44
CA LEU A 306 13.00 -9.87 -18.67
C LEU A 306 12.40 -11.24 -18.35
N SER A 307 11.34 -11.61 -19.04
CA SER A 307 10.71 -12.92 -18.85
C SER A 307 10.44 -13.61 -20.17
N TRP A 308 10.62 -14.91 -20.17
CA TRP A 308 10.19 -15.82 -21.23
C TRP A 308 9.19 -16.81 -20.65
N SER A 309 8.07 -16.99 -21.35
CA SER A 309 7.03 -17.96 -20.99
C SER A 309 6.75 -18.86 -22.19
N ALA A 310 6.59 -20.16 -21.93
CA ALA A 310 6.31 -21.18 -22.95
C ALA A 310 5.18 -22.10 -22.47
N LYS A 311 4.15 -22.26 -23.27
CA LYS A 311 3.12 -23.29 -23.13
C LYS A 311 3.49 -24.46 -24.05
N TRP A 312 4.05 -25.52 -23.49
CA TRP A 312 4.55 -26.67 -24.26
C TRP A 312 3.41 -27.53 -24.81
N ASN A 313 2.37 -27.65 -23.99
CA ASN A 313 1.11 -28.29 -24.34
C ASN A 313 -0.01 -27.79 -23.39
N ASP A 314 -1.20 -28.39 -23.44
CA ASP A 314 -2.34 -27.95 -22.60
C ASP A 314 -2.15 -28.22 -21.09
N ILE A 315 -1.20 -29.06 -20.73
CA ILE A 315 -0.91 -29.46 -19.36
C ILE A 315 0.28 -28.70 -18.78
N TYR A 316 1.33 -28.47 -19.60
CA TYR A 316 2.62 -28.04 -19.11
C TYR A 316 3.06 -26.70 -19.68
N SER A 317 3.46 -25.79 -18.79
CA SER A 317 4.06 -24.50 -19.13
C SER A 317 5.28 -24.19 -18.26
N THR A 318 6.15 -23.34 -18.79
CA THR A 318 7.39 -22.89 -18.13
C THR A 318 7.47 -21.38 -18.19
N ARG A 319 7.99 -20.77 -17.12
CA ARG A 319 8.37 -19.35 -17.08
C ARG A 319 9.79 -19.21 -16.56
N VAL A 320 10.60 -18.42 -17.25
CA VAL A 320 11.92 -17.97 -16.82
C VAL A 320 11.86 -16.46 -16.68
N GLN A 321 12.40 -15.92 -15.59
CA GLN A 321 12.43 -14.48 -15.37
C GLN A 321 13.74 -14.07 -14.73
N VAL A 322 14.31 -12.95 -15.20
CA VAL A 322 15.44 -12.25 -14.60
C VAL A 322 14.99 -10.83 -14.27
N THR A 323 15.29 -10.38 -13.07
CA THR A 323 14.90 -9.04 -12.58
C THR A 323 16.09 -8.33 -11.94
N ASP A 324 16.10 -7.02 -12.08
CA ASP A 324 17.06 -6.13 -11.44
C ASP A 324 16.30 -4.90 -10.91
N SER A 325 16.53 -4.51 -9.66
CA SER A 325 16.02 -3.26 -9.12
C SER A 325 17.09 -2.54 -8.32
N GLN A 326 17.09 -1.22 -8.44
CA GLN A 326 17.93 -0.32 -7.68
C GLN A 326 17.06 0.75 -7.02
N SER A 327 17.20 0.91 -5.72
CA SER A 327 16.62 2.03 -4.98
C SER A 327 17.72 2.83 -4.29
N VAL A 328 17.70 4.15 -4.48
CA VAL A 328 18.68 5.07 -3.90
C VAL A 328 17.94 6.13 -3.12
N TYR A 329 18.32 6.32 -1.86
CA TYR A 329 17.88 7.43 -1.02
C TYR A 329 19.08 8.30 -0.66
N LYS A 330 18.96 9.60 -0.90
CA LYS A 330 20.00 10.60 -0.57
C LYS A 330 19.38 11.78 0.15
N THR A 331 20.16 12.43 1.02
CA THR A 331 19.76 13.69 1.65
C THR A 331 20.85 14.74 1.53
N GLN A 332 20.45 16.02 1.51
CA GLN A 332 21.31 17.20 1.44
C GLN A 332 20.66 18.37 2.20
N PRO A 333 21.41 19.27 2.83
CA PRO A 333 22.85 19.29 3.04
C PRO A 333 23.34 18.31 4.10
N SER A 334 22.46 17.73 4.93
CA SER A 334 22.81 16.60 5.79
C SER A 334 23.06 15.39 4.91
N PHE A 335 24.29 15.19 4.49
CA PHE A 335 24.59 14.11 3.58
C PHE A 335 24.34 12.74 4.23
N TYR A 336 23.44 11.98 3.64
CA TYR A 336 23.23 10.57 3.87
C TYR A 336 22.93 9.91 2.53
N ARG A 337 23.45 8.71 2.30
CA ARG A 337 23.14 7.95 1.08
C ARG A 337 23.02 6.48 1.43
N THR A 338 21.94 5.88 0.98
CA THR A 338 21.77 4.43 0.99
C THR A 338 21.32 3.95 -0.37
N GLU A 339 21.89 2.86 -0.83
CA GLU A 339 21.56 2.23 -2.11
C GLU A 339 21.34 0.76 -1.91
N THR A 340 20.19 0.27 -2.36
CA THR A 340 19.84 -1.14 -2.40
C THR A 340 19.78 -1.63 -3.83
N ASN A 341 20.45 -2.73 -4.13
CA ASN A 341 20.37 -3.43 -5.40
C ASN A 341 19.84 -4.84 -5.15
N LEU A 342 18.76 -5.23 -5.86
CA LEU A 342 18.16 -6.56 -5.77
C LEU A 342 18.15 -7.20 -7.14
N ARG A 343 18.65 -8.43 -7.24
CA ARG A 343 18.56 -9.26 -8.45
C ARG A 343 17.78 -10.53 -8.16
N GLY A 344 16.95 -10.92 -9.10
CA GLY A 344 16.14 -12.12 -8.98
C GLY A 344 16.23 -12.97 -10.24
N TYR A 345 16.31 -14.28 -10.04
CA TYR A 345 16.27 -15.30 -11.10
C TYR A 345 15.19 -16.30 -10.72
N LEU A 346 14.24 -16.52 -11.62
CA LEU A 346 13.10 -17.41 -11.39
C LEU A 346 13.02 -18.42 -12.54
N PHE A 347 12.88 -19.68 -12.19
CA PHE A 347 12.50 -20.75 -13.09
C PHE A 347 11.29 -21.47 -12.51
N GLN A 348 10.13 -21.32 -13.14
CA GLN A 348 8.86 -21.88 -12.68
C GLN A 348 8.27 -22.81 -13.74
N ASN A 349 7.79 -23.95 -13.29
CA ASN A 349 7.05 -24.90 -14.07
C ASN A 349 5.65 -25.05 -13.52
N GLU A 350 4.68 -25.16 -14.40
CA GLU A 350 3.26 -25.33 -14.08
C GLU A 350 2.70 -26.53 -14.84
N PHE A 351 2.02 -27.39 -14.10
CA PHE A 351 1.31 -28.54 -14.63
C PHE A 351 -0.17 -28.42 -14.25
N ARG A 352 -1.03 -28.32 -15.27
CA ARG A 352 -2.48 -28.16 -15.11
C ARG A 352 -3.20 -29.32 -15.77
N PHE A 353 -3.87 -30.16 -14.99
CA PHE A 353 -4.59 -31.34 -15.49
C PHE A 353 -5.94 -31.50 -14.77
N GLY A 354 -7.02 -31.29 -15.49
CA GLY A 354 -8.35 -31.24 -14.94
C GLY A 354 -8.47 -30.20 -13.81
N PRO A 355 -8.92 -30.57 -12.60
CA PRO A 355 -9.06 -29.65 -11.48
C PRO A 355 -7.75 -29.38 -10.73
N HIS A 356 -6.63 -29.96 -11.15
CA HIS A 356 -5.36 -29.91 -10.43
C HIS A 356 -4.38 -28.94 -11.09
N LEU A 357 -3.69 -28.17 -10.25
CA LEU A 357 -2.58 -27.30 -10.61
C LEU A 357 -1.38 -27.66 -9.73
N VAL A 358 -0.27 -28.04 -10.32
CA VAL A 358 1.00 -28.23 -9.63
C VAL A 358 2.00 -27.19 -10.11
N THR A 359 2.66 -26.50 -9.20
CA THR A 359 3.73 -25.54 -9.51
C THR A 359 5.03 -25.99 -8.86
N ALA A 360 6.13 -25.89 -9.59
CA ALA A 360 7.48 -26.13 -9.07
C ALA A 360 8.36 -24.93 -9.45
N THR A 361 9.05 -24.34 -8.48
CA THR A 361 9.81 -23.12 -8.69
C THR A 361 11.22 -23.26 -8.10
N LEU A 362 12.21 -22.84 -8.88
CA LEU A 362 13.56 -22.55 -8.42
C LEU A 362 13.77 -21.04 -8.48
N GLU A 363 14.32 -20.49 -7.43
CA GLU A 363 14.53 -19.05 -7.32
C GLU A 363 15.90 -18.76 -6.69
N ARG A 364 16.61 -17.79 -7.24
CA ARG A 364 17.77 -17.18 -6.60
C ARG A 364 17.54 -15.68 -6.47
N ARG A 365 17.87 -15.15 -5.30
CA ARG A 365 17.85 -13.72 -5.00
C ARG A 365 19.22 -13.26 -4.52
N GLU A 366 19.64 -12.10 -4.98
CA GLU A 366 20.86 -11.43 -4.55
C GLU A 366 20.51 -10.03 -4.06
N ASP A 367 20.85 -9.74 -2.81
CA ASP A 367 20.63 -8.47 -2.16
C ASP A 367 21.98 -7.78 -1.91
N ALA A 368 22.10 -6.49 -2.25
CA ALA A 368 23.26 -5.68 -1.92
C ALA A 368 22.84 -4.35 -1.32
N LEU A 369 23.60 -3.87 -0.36
CA LEU A 369 23.43 -2.58 0.30
C LEU A 369 24.75 -1.83 0.29
N GLU A 370 24.72 -0.56 -0.16
CA GLU A 370 25.73 0.43 0.10
C GLU A 370 25.14 1.54 0.96
N ASN A 371 25.80 1.88 2.07
CA ASN A 371 25.33 2.90 2.97
C ASN A 371 26.49 3.82 3.37
N ALA A 372 26.37 5.10 3.06
CA ALA A 372 27.26 6.15 3.53
C ALA A 372 26.66 6.79 4.78
N PRO A 373 27.22 6.53 5.97
CA PRO A 373 26.69 7.05 7.22
C PRO A 373 26.93 8.56 7.31
N THR A 374 26.17 9.20 8.20
CA THR A 374 26.34 10.62 8.55
C THR A 374 27.57 10.89 9.40
N THR A 375 28.23 9.86 9.91
CA THR A 375 29.42 9.91 10.75
C THR A 375 30.65 9.37 10.00
N SER A 376 31.84 9.58 10.54
CA SER A 376 33.13 9.18 9.93
C SER A 376 33.40 7.67 9.86
N SER A 377 32.39 6.81 10.05
CA SER A 377 32.53 5.35 10.11
C SER A 377 32.80 4.65 8.77
N GLY A 378 32.90 5.40 7.65
CA GLY A 378 33.18 4.84 6.33
C GLY A 378 31.97 4.27 5.60
N LEU A 379 32.18 3.87 4.34
CA LEU A 379 31.13 3.28 3.49
C LEU A 379 30.86 1.83 3.94
N LEU A 380 29.61 1.53 4.32
CA LEU A 380 29.15 0.17 4.48
C LEU A 380 28.83 -0.42 3.09
N SER A 381 29.42 -1.56 2.76
CA SER A 381 29.00 -2.38 1.61
C SER A 381 28.81 -3.81 2.08
N SER A 382 27.63 -4.36 1.83
CA SER A 382 27.27 -5.72 2.25
C SER A 382 26.38 -6.39 1.20
N LYS A 383 26.52 -7.71 1.09
CA LYS A 383 25.77 -8.53 0.12
C LYS A 383 25.28 -9.81 0.78
N ARG A 384 24.17 -10.34 0.26
CA ARG A 384 23.57 -11.61 0.67
C ARG A 384 22.94 -12.29 -0.54
N SER A 385 22.94 -13.61 -0.58
CA SER A 385 22.19 -14.40 -1.56
C SER A 385 21.25 -15.38 -0.86
N GLN A 386 20.17 -15.73 -1.55
CA GLN A 386 19.18 -16.70 -1.09
C GLN A 386 18.78 -17.57 -2.26
N ASP A 387 18.95 -18.89 -2.12
CA ASP A 387 18.50 -19.89 -3.08
C ASP A 387 17.26 -20.58 -2.54
N ALA A 388 16.28 -20.89 -3.40
CA ALA A 388 15.04 -21.47 -2.92
C ALA A 388 14.44 -22.46 -3.90
N VAL A 389 13.78 -23.47 -3.33
CA VAL A 389 12.91 -24.40 -4.04
C VAL A 389 11.52 -24.36 -3.43
N SER A 390 10.48 -24.30 -4.27
CA SER A 390 9.10 -24.37 -3.78
C SER A 390 8.24 -25.29 -4.65
N LEU A 391 7.26 -25.90 -3.98
CA LEU A 391 6.20 -26.71 -4.58
C LEU A 391 4.86 -26.15 -4.15
N GLY A 392 3.96 -26.00 -5.11
CA GLY A 392 2.57 -25.60 -4.89
C GLY A 392 1.62 -26.64 -5.47
N TYR A 393 0.50 -26.84 -4.81
CA TYR A 393 -0.61 -27.66 -5.29
C TYR A 393 -1.92 -26.90 -5.13
N GLY A 394 -2.66 -26.78 -6.21
CA GLY A 394 -4.01 -26.23 -6.27
C GLY A 394 -5.01 -27.29 -6.73
N PHE A 395 -6.20 -27.26 -6.17
CA PHE A 395 -7.32 -28.11 -6.55
C PHE A 395 -8.62 -27.32 -6.52
N VAL A 396 -9.38 -27.33 -7.61
CA VAL A 396 -10.68 -26.65 -7.69
C VAL A 396 -11.66 -27.59 -8.38
N GLN A 397 -12.65 -28.09 -7.62
CA GLN A 397 -13.70 -28.95 -8.17
C GLN A 397 -15.00 -28.79 -7.39
N GLY A 398 -16.07 -28.46 -8.10
CA GLY A 398 -17.39 -28.25 -7.50
C GLY A 398 -17.36 -27.14 -6.45
N ALA A 399 -17.75 -27.47 -5.21
CA ALA A 399 -17.77 -26.52 -4.11
C ALA A 399 -16.40 -26.37 -3.41
N HIS A 400 -15.39 -27.14 -3.77
CA HIS A 400 -14.14 -27.26 -3.04
C HIS A 400 -12.99 -26.56 -3.77
N SER A 401 -12.19 -25.80 -3.02
CA SER A 401 -10.93 -25.23 -3.46
C SER A 401 -9.86 -25.49 -2.39
N LEU A 402 -8.71 -25.99 -2.79
CA LEU A 402 -7.57 -26.27 -1.90
C LEU A 402 -6.30 -25.68 -2.49
N GLN A 403 -5.47 -25.06 -1.65
CA GLN A 403 -4.14 -24.57 -2.01
C GLN A 403 -3.15 -24.99 -0.94
N LEU A 404 -2.08 -25.65 -1.35
CA LEU A 404 -0.98 -26.08 -0.48
C LEU A 404 0.32 -25.60 -1.07
N HIS A 405 1.21 -25.06 -0.22
CA HIS A 405 2.55 -24.65 -0.65
C HIS A 405 3.58 -25.04 0.40
N VAL A 406 4.73 -25.44 -0.07
CA VAL A 406 5.93 -25.64 0.74
C VAL A 406 7.12 -25.02 0.00
N ARG A 407 7.98 -24.35 0.77
CA ARG A 407 9.19 -23.70 0.26
C ARG A 407 10.34 -23.91 1.23
N HIS A 408 11.51 -24.18 0.68
CA HIS A 408 12.77 -24.17 1.41
C HIS A 408 13.68 -23.10 0.81
N ASP A 409 14.11 -22.18 1.65
CA ASP A 409 15.06 -21.12 1.35
C ASP A 409 16.37 -21.44 2.05
N ASP A 410 17.50 -21.33 1.33
CA ASP A 410 18.86 -21.40 1.87
C ASP A 410 19.52 -20.03 1.73
N ASP A 411 19.63 -19.32 2.84
CA ASP A 411 20.19 -17.98 2.91
C ASP A 411 21.67 -18.04 3.30
N SER A 412 22.52 -17.36 2.55
CA SER A 412 23.98 -17.35 2.74
C SER A 412 24.45 -16.92 4.14
N GLU A 413 23.57 -16.23 4.90
CA GLU A 413 23.86 -15.69 6.23
C GLU A 413 23.15 -16.44 7.37
N PHE A 414 22.00 -17.07 7.09
CA PHE A 414 21.12 -17.67 8.10
C PHE A 414 20.87 -19.16 7.87
N GLY A 415 21.36 -19.72 6.73
CA GLY A 415 21.13 -21.12 6.36
C GLY A 415 19.67 -21.40 5.99
N GLY A 416 19.31 -22.69 6.05
CA GLY A 416 18.04 -23.21 5.60
C GLY A 416 16.84 -22.80 6.44
N LYS A 417 15.75 -22.37 5.79
CA LYS A 417 14.44 -22.09 6.41
C LYS A 417 13.31 -22.67 5.58
N THR A 418 12.45 -23.48 6.17
CA THR A 418 11.27 -24.04 5.50
C THR A 418 10.02 -23.31 5.95
N THR A 419 9.19 -22.92 4.97
CA THR A 419 7.86 -22.33 5.18
C THR A 419 6.81 -23.16 4.46
N GLY A 420 5.57 -23.11 4.97
CA GLY A 420 4.45 -23.78 4.34
C GLY A 420 3.15 -23.03 4.56
N SER A 421 2.20 -23.23 3.67
CA SER A 421 0.85 -22.71 3.81
C SER A 421 -0.17 -23.72 3.28
N ALA A 422 -1.36 -23.71 3.91
CA ALA A 422 -2.52 -24.46 3.48
C ALA A 422 -3.75 -23.54 3.53
N ALA A 423 -4.56 -23.58 2.49
CA ALA A 423 -5.80 -22.83 2.43
C ALA A 423 -6.89 -23.69 1.80
N TYR A 424 -8.08 -23.67 2.39
CA TYR A 424 -9.25 -24.40 1.91
C TYR A 424 -10.46 -23.49 1.83
N GLY A 425 -11.15 -23.54 0.73
CA GLY A 425 -12.40 -22.83 0.48
C GLY A 425 -13.54 -23.78 0.18
N TYR A 426 -14.71 -23.51 0.73
CA TYR A 426 -15.93 -24.27 0.50
C TYR A 426 -17.08 -23.34 0.10
N ALA A 427 -17.64 -23.53 -1.08
CA ALA A 427 -18.84 -22.84 -1.52
C ALA A 427 -20.08 -23.48 -0.86
N ILE A 428 -20.52 -22.89 0.26
CA ILE A 428 -21.71 -23.34 0.99
C ILE A 428 -22.95 -23.25 0.09
N THR A 429 -23.00 -22.18 -0.69
CA THR A 429 -23.96 -21.98 -1.78
C THR A 429 -23.22 -21.32 -2.95
N PRO A 430 -23.79 -21.20 -4.15
CA PRO A 430 -23.17 -20.45 -5.25
C PRO A 430 -22.83 -18.99 -4.91
N ARG A 431 -23.43 -18.42 -3.86
CA ARG A 431 -23.25 -17.03 -3.42
C ARG A 431 -22.47 -16.88 -2.12
N LEU A 432 -22.33 -17.94 -1.33
CA LEU A 432 -21.70 -17.89 0.00
C LEU A 432 -20.56 -18.89 0.07
N ARG A 433 -19.35 -18.38 0.33
CA ARG A 433 -18.12 -19.16 0.45
C ARG A 433 -17.47 -18.95 1.81
N ALA A 434 -17.11 -20.04 2.46
CA ALA A 434 -16.25 -20.04 3.66
C ALA A 434 -14.81 -20.38 3.26
N THR A 435 -13.85 -19.77 3.95
CA THR A 435 -12.42 -20.01 3.75
C THR A 435 -11.70 -20.19 5.08
N VAL A 436 -10.70 -21.03 5.10
CA VAL A 436 -9.76 -21.18 6.20
C VAL A 436 -8.35 -21.24 5.62
N SER A 437 -7.40 -20.53 6.22
CA SER A 437 -6.00 -20.61 5.84
C SER A 437 -5.10 -20.59 7.07
N ALA A 438 -3.96 -21.26 6.94
CA ALA A 438 -2.87 -21.23 7.92
C ALA A 438 -1.54 -21.26 7.19
N GLY A 439 -0.54 -20.58 7.74
CA GLY A 439 0.79 -20.58 7.15
C GLY A 439 1.86 -20.07 8.09
N THR A 440 3.10 -20.38 7.71
CA THR A 440 4.31 -19.88 8.36
C THR A 440 5.01 -18.93 7.40
N ALA A 441 5.66 -17.92 7.95
CA ALA A 441 6.51 -17.01 7.18
C ALA A 441 7.76 -16.66 7.98
N PHE A 442 8.77 -16.14 7.30
CA PHE A 442 9.95 -15.61 7.94
C PHE A 442 10.42 -14.33 7.22
N ARG A 443 11.23 -13.56 7.91
CA ARG A 443 11.92 -12.42 7.35
C ARG A 443 13.37 -12.39 7.84
N ALA A 444 14.31 -12.38 6.92
CA ALA A 444 15.71 -12.16 7.24
C ALA A 444 15.94 -10.68 7.65
N PRO A 445 16.77 -10.39 8.66
CA PRO A 445 17.17 -9.01 8.98
C PRO A 445 17.71 -8.32 7.72
N THR A 446 17.49 -7.02 7.57
CA THR A 446 18.12 -6.27 6.48
C THR A 446 19.64 -6.18 6.67
N LEU A 447 20.36 -5.93 5.59
CA LEU A 447 21.80 -5.73 5.66
C LEU A 447 22.16 -4.51 6.54
N TYR A 448 21.31 -3.46 6.55
CA TYR A 448 21.46 -2.33 7.44
C TYR A 448 21.28 -2.69 8.92
N GLN A 449 20.23 -3.47 9.25
CA GLN A 449 19.97 -3.91 10.62
C GLN A 449 21.12 -4.74 11.20
N ARG A 450 21.92 -5.41 10.35
CA ARG A 450 23.06 -6.21 10.80
C ARG A 450 24.36 -5.46 10.82
N PHE A 451 24.65 -4.63 9.85
CA PHE A 451 26.02 -4.18 9.57
C PHE A 451 26.21 -2.66 9.66
N SER A 452 25.13 -1.86 9.79
CA SER A 452 25.25 -0.41 9.99
C SER A 452 25.89 -0.05 11.33
N GLU A 453 26.09 1.23 11.58
CA GLU A 453 26.50 1.78 12.87
C GLU A 453 25.56 1.40 14.02
N TYR A 454 24.29 1.15 13.73
CA TYR A 454 23.27 0.66 14.68
C TYR A 454 23.07 -0.85 14.60
N GLY A 455 23.82 -1.52 13.74
CA GLY A 455 23.63 -2.90 13.39
C GLY A 455 24.14 -3.88 14.45
N VAL A 456 23.47 -5.04 14.52
CA VAL A 456 23.85 -6.17 15.36
C VAL A 456 23.93 -7.43 14.49
N ALA A 457 25.16 -7.91 14.27
CA ALA A 457 25.43 -9.04 13.35
C ALA A 457 24.74 -10.35 13.78
N SER A 458 24.46 -10.53 15.07
CA SER A 458 23.83 -11.71 15.66
C SER A 458 22.30 -11.69 15.64
N LEU A 459 21.66 -10.72 14.98
CA LEU A 459 20.20 -10.69 14.83
C LEU A 459 19.69 -11.98 14.18
N LYS A 460 18.60 -12.51 14.74
CA LYS A 460 17.93 -13.71 14.22
C LYS A 460 16.84 -13.33 13.22
N PRO A 461 16.55 -14.18 12.24
CA PRO A 461 15.38 -14.00 11.39
C PRO A 461 14.07 -13.95 12.21
N GLU A 462 13.20 -13.02 11.84
CA GLU A 462 11.84 -12.96 12.35
C GLU A 462 11.06 -14.14 11.78
N SER A 463 10.22 -14.78 12.58
CA SER A 463 9.37 -15.88 12.14
C SER A 463 7.92 -15.65 12.55
N SER A 464 6.97 -16.10 11.73
CA SER A 464 5.57 -15.91 12.02
C SER A 464 4.72 -17.14 11.78
N ARG A 465 3.57 -17.19 12.48
CA ARG A 465 2.50 -18.16 12.29
C ARG A 465 1.19 -17.41 12.17
N ASN A 466 0.48 -17.66 11.08
CA ASN A 466 -0.79 -17.00 10.76
C ASN A 466 -1.91 -18.04 10.65
N VAL A 467 -3.11 -17.65 11.10
CA VAL A 467 -4.37 -18.37 10.87
C VAL A 467 -5.45 -17.35 10.52
N GLU A 468 -6.26 -17.67 9.52
CA GLU A 468 -7.36 -16.83 9.06
C GLU A 468 -8.62 -17.64 8.79
N LEU A 469 -9.77 -17.04 9.08
CA LEU A 469 -11.11 -17.55 8.75
C LEU A 469 -11.85 -16.47 8.00
N GLY A 470 -12.42 -16.80 6.84
CA GLY A 470 -13.16 -15.89 6.00
C GLY A 470 -14.55 -16.41 5.65
N LEU A 471 -15.48 -15.48 5.49
CA LEU A 471 -16.80 -15.74 4.91
C LEU A 471 -17.06 -14.64 3.87
N GLN A 472 -17.39 -15.04 2.65
CA GLN A 472 -17.59 -14.14 1.51
C GLN A 472 -18.97 -14.43 0.89
N TYR A 473 -19.73 -13.36 0.67
CA TYR A 473 -21.00 -13.40 -0.05
C TYR A 473 -20.88 -12.56 -1.33
N THR A 474 -21.35 -13.11 -2.45
CA THR A 474 -21.38 -12.41 -3.74
C THR A 474 -22.65 -12.76 -4.48
N ASP A 475 -23.44 -11.75 -4.84
CA ASP A 475 -24.67 -11.92 -5.61
C ASP A 475 -24.95 -10.69 -6.48
N GLY A 476 -24.73 -10.81 -7.77
CA GLY A 476 -24.89 -9.71 -8.71
C GLY A 476 -24.05 -8.49 -8.30
N GLY A 477 -24.71 -7.35 -8.05
CA GLY A 477 -24.05 -6.10 -7.63
C GLY A 477 -23.75 -6.02 -6.12
N THR A 478 -23.89 -7.11 -5.35
CA THR A 478 -23.65 -7.17 -3.91
C THR A 478 -22.46 -8.07 -3.59
N HIS A 479 -21.53 -7.57 -2.82
CA HIS A 479 -20.49 -8.41 -2.19
C HIS A 479 -20.33 -8.00 -0.73
N ALA A 480 -20.03 -8.96 0.12
CA ALA A 480 -19.74 -8.73 1.54
C ALA A 480 -18.71 -9.77 2.01
N GLY A 481 -17.84 -9.37 2.88
CA GLY A 481 -16.81 -10.24 3.44
C GLY A 481 -16.54 -9.94 4.90
N ILE A 482 -16.24 -11.00 5.63
CA ILE A 482 -15.70 -10.95 6.98
C ILE A 482 -14.46 -11.85 7.03
N VAL A 483 -13.35 -11.32 7.54
CA VAL A 483 -12.13 -12.09 7.77
C VAL A 483 -11.69 -11.88 9.22
N VAL A 484 -11.54 -12.98 9.94
CA VAL A 484 -10.95 -13.01 11.29
C VAL A 484 -9.54 -13.57 11.16
N TYR A 485 -8.56 -12.90 11.72
CA TYR A 485 -7.17 -13.27 11.55
C TYR A 485 -6.36 -13.16 12.84
N GLN A 486 -5.33 -13.99 12.96
CA GLN A 486 -4.29 -13.87 13.97
C GLN A 486 -2.93 -14.24 13.37
N ASN A 487 -1.96 -13.33 13.48
CA ASN A 487 -0.56 -13.54 13.14
C ASN A 487 0.31 -13.30 14.38
N ARG A 488 1.16 -14.26 14.76
CA ARG A 488 2.12 -14.16 15.84
C ARG A 488 3.53 -14.13 15.26
N VAL A 489 4.30 -13.13 15.64
CA VAL A 489 5.70 -12.94 15.21
C VAL A 489 6.61 -13.11 16.40
N GLU A 490 7.67 -13.88 16.21
CA GLU A 490 8.76 -14.12 17.16
C GLU A 490 10.07 -13.54 16.63
N ASN A 491 10.99 -13.17 17.50
CA ASN A 491 12.25 -12.49 17.18
C ASN A 491 12.02 -11.17 16.43
N LEU A 492 10.95 -10.44 16.74
CA LEU A 492 10.65 -9.15 16.13
C LEU A 492 11.86 -8.22 16.30
N ILE A 493 12.37 -7.67 15.20
CA ILE A 493 13.50 -6.76 15.20
C ILE A 493 12.99 -5.36 15.49
N VAL A 494 13.43 -4.79 16.61
CA VAL A 494 13.11 -3.42 17.03
C VAL A 494 14.38 -2.63 17.22
N PHE A 495 14.30 -1.31 17.05
CA PHE A 495 15.39 -0.41 17.42
C PHE A 495 15.23 -0.03 18.90
N ASP A 496 16.23 -0.32 19.71
CA ASP A 496 16.29 0.04 21.12
C ASP A 496 17.29 1.19 21.33
N GLY A 497 16.77 2.40 21.47
CA GLY A 497 17.56 3.60 21.73
C GLY A 497 18.12 3.69 23.15
N SER A 498 17.76 2.77 24.05
CA SER A 498 18.26 2.69 25.43
C SER A 498 19.32 1.60 25.64
N ALA A 499 19.55 0.76 24.63
CA ALA A 499 20.53 -0.31 24.71
C ALA A 499 21.95 0.22 24.87
N THR A 500 22.67 -0.27 25.87
CA THR A 500 24.01 0.18 26.25
C THR A 500 25.15 -0.63 25.63
N ASN A 501 24.86 -1.86 25.17
CA ASN A 501 25.84 -2.76 24.56
C ASN A 501 25.89 -2.62 23.02
N CYS A 502 25.79 -1.40 22.52
CA CYS A 502 25.77 -1.09 21.10
C CYS A 502 27.08 -0.46 20.64
N ARG A 503 27.38 -0.51 19.33
CA ARG A 503 28.48 0.26 18.73
C ARG A 503 28.20 1.76 18.75
N SER A 504 26.91 2.13 18.73
CA SER A 504 26.44 3.52 18.72
C SER A 504 25.92 3.93 20.08
N ASP A 505 26.23 5.15 20.50
CA ASP A 505 25.68 5.79 21.71
C ASP A 505 24.17 6.08 21.59
N PHE A 506 23.59 5.89 20.41
CA PHE A 506 22.16 6.12 20.13
C PHE A 506 21.32 4.86 20.23
N GLY A 507 21.90 3.70 20.59
CA GLY A 507 21.25 2.40 20.65
C GLY A 507 21.53 1.52 19.44
N CYS A 508 20.87 0.36 19.36
CA CYS A 508 21.02 -0.61 18.29
C CYS A 508 19.77 -1.47 18.09
N TYR A 509 19.78 -2.29 17.03
CA TYR A 509 18.71 -3.24 16.76
C TYR A 509 18.80 -4.46 17.68
N ALA A 510 17.63 -5.00 18.07
CA ALA A 510 17.50 -6.23 18.86
C ALA A 510 16.39 -7.12 18.27
N SER A 511 16.56 -8.44 18.33
CA SER A 511 15.63 -9.46 17.83
C SER A 511 15.03 -10.29 18.96
N THR A 512 14.48 -9.65 19.99
CA THR A 512 13.99 -10.31 21.20
C THR A 512 12.48 -10.15 21.41
N ALA A 513 11.85 -9.19 20.74
CA ALA A 513 10.44 -8.88 20.93
C ALA A 513 9.51 -9.90 20.25
N ARG A 514 8.32 -10.06 20.80
CA ARG A 514 7.23 -10.87 20.25
C ARG A 514 6.04 -9.97 19.96
N ALA A 515 5.41 -10.15 18.81
CA ALA A 515 4.24 -9.36 18.45
C ALA A 515 3.06 -10.26 18.06
N ARG A 516 1.85 -9.73 18.27
CA ARG A 516 0.61 -10.33 17.81
C ARG A 516 -0.20 -9.32 17.03
N TYR A 517 -0.58 -9.69 15.83
CA TYR A 517 -1.50 -8.96 14.97
C TYR A 517 -2.79 -9.79 14.89
N GLN A 518 -3.88 -9.30 15.45
CA GLN A 518 -5.17 -9.98 15.40
C GLN A 518 -6.29 -8.98 15.17
N GLY A 519 -7.36 -9.45 14.55
CA GLY A 519 -8.49 -8.57 14.30
C GLY A 519 -9.56 -9.18 13.43
N VAL A 520 -10.50 -8.31 13.06
CA VAL A 520 -11.62 -8.60 12.17
C VAL A 520 -11.67 -7.49 11.13
N THR A 521 -11.69 -7.87 9.86
CA THR A 521 -11.95 -6.99 8.72
C THR A 521 -13.34 -7.29 8.17
N LEU A 522 -14.19 -6.27 8.09
CA LEU A 522 -15.47 -6.29 7.40
C LEU A 522 -15.34 -5.49 6.11
N SER A 523 -15.79 -6.04 5.02
CA SER A 523 -15.79 -5.35 3.73
C SER A 523 -17.09 -5.61 2.98
N GLY A 524 -17.52 -4.68 2.16
CA GLY A 524 -18.69 -4.89 1.34
C GLY A 524 -18.94 -3.77 0.34
N GLY A 525 -19.73 -4.10 -0.65
CA GLY A 525 -20.26 -3.17 -1.62
C GLY A 525 -21.62 -3.63 -2.12
N HIS A 526 -22.44 -2.67 -2.48
CA HIS A 526 -23.78 -2.91 -3.00
C HIS A 526 -24.11 -1.85 -4.05
N ARG A 527 -24.76 -2.30 -5.13
CA ARG A 527 -25.23 -1.41 -6.19
C ARG A 527 -26.76 -1.34 -6.18
N ILE A 528 -27.26 -0.12 -6.12
CA ILE A 528 -28.69 0.19 -6.15
C ILE A 528 -28.93 1.13 -7.33
N GLY A 529 -29.37 0.59 -8.46
CA GLY A 529 -29.51 1.39 -9.69
C GLY A 529 -28.17 2.05 -10.09
N ASP A 530 -28.14 3.38 -10.11
CA ASP A 530 -26.97 4.18 -10.46
C ASP A 530 -26.07 4.54 -9.26
N VAL A 531 -26.39 4.06 -8.07
CA VAL A 531 -25.62 4.30 -6.86
C VAL A 531 -24.82 3.05 -6.51
N SER A 532 -23.48 3.18 -6.38
CA SER A 532 -22.58 2.14 -5.89
C SER A 532 -22.09 2.53 -4.49
N LEU A 533 -22.34 1.66 -3.53
CA LEU A 533 -21.90 1.81 -2.14
C LEU A 533 -20.72 0.88 -1.86
N ARG A 534 -19.76 1.33 -1.07
CA ARG A 534 -18.64 0.52 -0.59
C ARG A 534 -18.32 0.82 0.86
N ALA A 535 -17.90 -0.19 1.61
CA ALA A 535 -17.52 -0.06 3.01
C ALA A 535 -16.36 -0.98 3.35
N SER A 536 -15.47 -0.50 4.20
CA SER A 536 -14.45 -1.28 4.88
C SER A 536 -14.36 -0.84 6.33
N LEU A 537 -14.40 -1.80 7.26
CA LEU A 537 -14.27 -1.55 8.70
C LEU A 537 -13.30 -2.57 9.30
N ASP A 538 -12.28 -2.08 9.95
CA ASP A 538 -11.23 -2.89 10.55
C ASP A 538 -11.17 -2.67 12.05
N PHE A 539 -11.21 -3.79 12.78
CA PHE A 539 -11.05 -3.86 14.23
C PHE A 539 -9.81 -4.69 14.51
N GLN A 540 -8.74 -4.06 15.00
CA GLN A 540 -7.47 -4.73 15.18
C GLN A 540 -6.86 -4.47 16.57
N ASP A 541 -6.03 -5.42 17.03
CA ASP A 541 -5.33 -5.36 18.30
C ASP A 541 -3.86 -5.77 18.10
N PRO A 542 -3.04 -4.91 17.44
CA PRO A 542 -1.62 -5.15 17.23
C PRO A 542 -0.85 -4.86 18.52
N ARG A 543 -0.27 -5.91 19.14
CA ARG A 543 0.42 -5.81 20.44
C ARG A 543 1.84 -6.33 20.41
N ASP A 544 2.69 -5.69 21.15
CA ASP A 544 3.90 -6.24 21.72
C ASP A 544 3.50 -7.17 22.86
N LEU A 545 3.91 -8.45 22.82
CA LEU A 545 3.54 -9.47 23.81
C LEU A 545 4.45 -9.47 25.03
N ASP A 546 5.57 -8.77 25.00
CA ASP A 546 6.51 -8.70 26.11
C ASP A 546 6.17 -7.54 27.06
N THR A 547 5.61 -6.45 26.50
CA THR A 547 5.20 -5.25 27.25
C THR A 547 3.68 -5.10 27.39
N ASP A 548 2.89 -5.85 26.64
CA ASP A 548 1.44 -5.72 26.44
C ASP A 548 1.01 -4.33 25.89
N HIS A 549 1.95 -3.55 25.36
CA HIS A 549 1.64 -2.28 24.73
C HIS A 549 1.09 -2.47 23.30
N LEU A 550 0.27 -1.51 22.86
CA LEU A 550 -0.11 -1.44 21.45
C LEU A 550 1.11 -1.03 20.62
N LEU A 551 1.27 -1.66 19.47
CA LEU A 551 2.32 -1.28 18.53
C LEU A 551 2.06 0.14 18.01
N ALA A 552 3.13 0.95 17.92
CA ALA A 552 3.04 2.36 17.58
C ALA A 552 2.43 2.60 16.19
N ARG A 553 1.68 3.70 16.05
CA ARG A 553 1.12 4.21 14.80
C ARG A 553 0.04 3.34 14.15
N ARG A 554 -0.54 2.36 14.86
CA ARG A 554 -1.67 1.54 14.39
C ARG A 554 -2.93 1.89 15.15
N ALA A 555 -4.00 2.21 14.43
CA ALA A 555 -5.30 2.46 15.02
C ALA A 555 -6.00 1.13 15.32
N ARG A 556 -6.68 1.03 16.47
CA ARG A 556 -7.48 -0.16 16.79
C ARG A 556 -8.74 -0.27 15.94
N ARG A 557 -9.22 0.83 15.39
CA ARG A 557 -10.40 0.89 14.51
C ARG A 557 -10.13 1.88 13.41
N HIS A 558 -10.27 1.46 12.20
CA HIS A 558 -10.24 2.32 11.03
C HIS A 558 -11.21 1.79 9.97
N GLY A 559 -11.57 2.64 9.03
CA GLY A 559 -12.45 2.22 7.95
C GLY A 559 -12.78 3.33 6.98
N THR A 560 -13.37 2.92 5.89
CA THR A 560 -13.84 3.78 4.81
C THR A 560 -15.29 3.48 4.48
N LEU A 561 -16.06 4.52 4.16
CA LEU A 561 -17.39 4.40 3.58
C LEU A 561 -17.41 5.24 2.31
N GLY A 562 -17.82 4.69 1.19
CA GLY A 562 -17.88 5.37 -0.10
C GLY A 562 -19.23 5.20 -0.77
N ALA A 563 -19.64 6.21 -1.50
CA ALA A 563 -20.81 6.19 -2.36
C ALA A 563 -20.48 6.90 -3.67
N ASP A 564 -20.76 6.27 -4.81
CA ASP A 564 -20.63 6.85 -6.14
C ASP A 564 -22.01 6.85 -6.81
N TRP A 565 -22.43 7.99 -7.32
CA TRP A 565 -23.69 8.17 -8.02
C TRP A 565 -23.46 8.60 -9.45
N ARG A 566 -24.03 7.84 -10.39
CA ARG A 566 -24.01 8.18 -11.81
C ARG A 566 -25.27 8.94 -12.16
N ILE A 567 -25.12 10.18 -12.62
CA ILE A 567 -26.24 11.04 -12.97
C ILE A 567 -25.86 11.98 -14.13
N ALA A 568 -26.67 12.02 -15.18
CA ALA A 568 -26.53 12.94 -16.32
C ALA A 568 -25.11 12.97 -16.92
N GLY A 569 -24.46 11.81 -17.05
CA GLY A 569 -23.08 11.69 -17.59
C GLY A 569 -21.97 11.97 -16.57
N TRP A 570 -22.31 12.39 -15.35
CA TRP A 570 -21.36 12.57 -14.24
C TRP A 570 -21.33 11.35 -13.35
N THR A 571 -20.16 11.09 -12.78
CA THR A 571 -20.00 10.23 -11.60
C THR A 571 -19.62 11.13 -10.42
N LEU A 572 -20.49 11.20 -9.42
CA LEU A 572 -20.29 11.97 -8.20
C LEU A 572 -19.97 10.99 -7.07
N GLY A 573 -18.81 11.15 -6.45
CA GLY A 573 -18.34 10.28 -5.36
C GLY A 573 -18.20 11.04 -4.05
N ALA A 574 -18.54 10.37 -2.96
CA ALA A 574 -18.27 10.81 -1.60
C ALA A 574 -17.59 9.67 -0.83
N GLU A 575 -16.53 9.98 -0.09
CA GLU A 575 -15.80 9.00 0.71
C GLU A 575 -15.50 9.55 2.09
N LEU A 576 -15.87 8.80 3.10
CA LEU A 576 -15.57 9.07 4.50
C LEU A 576 -14.45 8.12 4.94
N GLN A 577 -13.34 8.66 5.43
CA GLN A 577 -12.24 7.91 6.04
C GLN A 577 -12.18 8.22 7.52
N SER A 578 -12.12 7.18 8.35
CA SER A 578 -12.09 7.33 9.80
C SER A 578 -11.01 6.45 10.43
N SER A 579 -10.29 6.99 11.40
CA SER A 579 -9.30 6.27 12.20
C SER A 579 -9.41 6.67 13.66
N SER A 580 -9.39 5.69 14.57
CA SER A 580 -9.42 5.94 16.01
C SER A 580 -8.09 6.49 16.51
N LYS A 581 -8.06 6.96 17.76
CA LYS A 581 -6.80 7.31 18.44
C LYS A 581 -5.81 6.15 18.42
N ARG A 582 -4.51 6.49 18.37
CA ARG A 582 -3.39 5.55 18.39
C ARG A 582 -2.19 6.16 19.11
N PHE A 583 -1.20 5.35 19.42
CA PHE A 583 0.06 5.84 20.00
C PHE A 583 1.12 6.05 18.93
N ASP A 584 1.96 7.07 19.09
CA ASP A 584 3.11 7.34 18.21
C ASP A 584 4.39 6.60 18.63
N ASP A 585 4.46 6.19 19.89
CA ASP A 585 5.63 5.55 20.51
C ASP A 585 5.31 4.18 21.08
N ALA A 586 6.33 3.34 21.20
CA ALA A 586 6.22 1.97 21.73
C ALA A 586 5.81 1.93 23.21
N ALA A 587 6.17 2.94 23.99
CA ALA A 587 5.83 3.05 25.40
C ALA A 587 4.36 3.46 25.66
N ASN A 588 3.59 3.75 24.61
CA ASN A 588 2.20 4.21 24.66
C ASN A 588 1.98 5.48 25.48
N THR A 589 2.98 6.37 25.52
CA THR A 589 2.92 7.64 26.25
C THR A 589 2.46 8.81 25.41
N ARG A 590 2.60 8.72 24.07
CA ARG A 590 2.31 9.80 23.13
C ARG A 590 1.14 9.43 22.24
N THR A 591 -0.01 10.05 22.50
CA THR A 591 -1.26 9.78 21.76
C THR A 591 -1.38 10.65 20.51
N LEU A 592 -1.70 10.05 19.37
CA LEU A 592 -2.24 10.70 18.18
C LEU A 592 -3.76 10.63 18.23
N GLY A 593 -4.43 11.77 18.01
CA GLY A 593 -5.89 11.87 18.00
C GLY A 593 -6.52 11.05 16.86
N GLY A 594 -7.74 10.57 17.08
CA GLY A 594 -8.55 10.02 16.01
C GLY A 594 -9.06 11.11 15.06
N TYR A 595 -9.37 10.73 13.84
CA TYR A 595 -9.90 11.65 12.85
C TYR A 595 -10.97 10.98 11.98
N THR A 596 -11.79 11.82 11.36
CA THR A 596 -12.71 11.47 10.29
C THR A 596 -12.66 12.58 9.26
N VAL A 597 -12.43 12.24 8.01
CA VAL A 597 -12.36 13.16 6.88
C VAL A 597 -13.33 12.76 5.78
N LEU A 598 -13.96 13.75 5.15
CA LEU A 598 -14.83 13.58 4.00
C LEU A 598 -14.08 14.04 2.74
N ASN A 599 -14.05 13.19 1.72
CA ASN A 599 -13.54 13.49 0.40
C ASN A 599 -14.68 13.46 -0.61
N LEU A 600 -14.66 14.37 -1.58
CA LEU A 600 -15.61 14.42 -2.68
C LEU A 600 -14.89 14.33 -4.01
N VAL A 601 -15.46 13.61 -4.96
CA VAL A 601 -14.94 13.50 -6.32
C VAL A 601 -16.08 13.66 -7.33
N ALA A 602 -15.79 14.30 -8.44
CA ALA A 602 -16.69 14.38 -9.59
C ALA A 602 -15.90 14.08 -10.86
N SER A 603 -16.41 13.22 -11.71
CA SER A 603 -15.80 12.91 -13.00
C SER A 603 -16.84 12.82 -14.11
N THR A 604 -16.46 13.20 -15.32
CA THR A 604 -17.31 13.12 -16.51
C THR A 604 -16.46 13.02 -17.77
N GLN A 605 -17.07 12.54 -18.86
CA GLN A 605 -16.52 12.67 -20.21
C GLN A 605 -17.06 13.98 -20.83
N ILE A 606 -16.18 14.97 -21.08
CA ILE A 606 -16.53 16.23 -21.76
C ILE A 606 -16.78 15.97 -23.24
N THR A 607 -15.92 15.15 -23.83
CA THR A 607 -16.05 14.62 -25.19
C THR A 607 -15.83 13.12 -25.17
N ARG A 608 -15.94 12.44 -26.31
CA ARG A 608 -15.62 11.01 -26.41
C ARG A 608 -14.19 10.70 -25.93
N ASP A 609 -13.27 11.63 -26.17
CA ASP A 609 -11.84 11.45 -25.95
C ASP A 609 -11.30 12.20 -24.72
N ILE A 610 -12.08 13.13 -24.14
CA ILE A 610 -11.60 14.00 -23.04
C ILE A 610 -12.42 13.77 -21.78
N GLY A 611 -11.76 13.21 -20.76
CA GLY A 611 -12.29 13.07 -19.40
C GLY A 611 -11.87 14.23 -18.50
N LEU A 612 -12.75 14.61 -17.60
CA LEU A 612 -12.52 15.58 -16.51
C LEU A 612 -12.65 14.87 -15.17
N VAL A 613 -11.74 15.15 -14.25
CA VAL A 613 -11.86 14.78 -12.85
C VAL A 613 -11.65 16.02 -11.98
N ALA A 614 -12.51 16.21 -10.98
CA ALA A 614 -12.36 17.22 -9.95
C ALA A 614 -12.51 16.56 -8.57
N ARG A 615 -11.72 16.99 -7.60
CA ARG A 615 -11.70 16.39 -6.26
C ARG A 615 -11.45 17.45 -5.19
N VAL A 616 -12.07 17.24 -4.03
CA VAL A 616 -11.77 17.95 -2.79
C VAL A 616 -11.58 16.94 -1.69
N ASP A 617 -10.37 16.87 -1.13
CA ASP A 617 -10.05 16.05 0.02
C ASP A 617 -10.21 16.86 1.30
N ASN A 618 -10.57 16.14 2.38
CA ASN A 618 -10.74 16.76 3.69
C ASN A 618 -11.62 18.02 3.63
N VAL A 619 -12.83 17.88 3.07
CA VAL A 619 -13.79 18.99 2.84
C VAL A 619 -14.01 19.82 4.11
N GLY A 620 -14.03 19.15 5.27
CA GLY A 620 -14.22 19.78 6.58
C GLY A 620 -12.99 20.52 7.11
N ASP A 621 -11.88 20.53 6.39
CA ASP A 621 -10.60 21.11 6.82
C ASP A 621 -10.18 20.63 8.21
N LYS A 622 -10.36 19.32 8.43
CA LYS A 622 -10.02 18.69 9.71
C LYS A 622 -8.51 18.70 9.90
N ASP A 623 -8.06 19.25 10.98
CA ASP A 623 -6.68 19.15 11.43
C ASP A 623 -6.46 17.78 12.10
N TYR A 624 -5.51 16.99 11.59
CA TYR A 624 -5.13 15.70 12.11
C TYR A 624 -3.66 15.38 11.77
N THR A 625 -3.08 14.39 12.46
CA THR A 625 -1.70 13.97 12.25
C THR A 625 -1.61 12.46 12.05
N LEU A 626 -0.75 12.03 11.12
CA LEU A 626 -0.43 10.63 10.88
C LEU A 626 0.83 10.18 11.65
N ALA A 627 1.74 11.10 11.90
CA ALA A 627 2.90 10.95 12.75
C ALA A 627 3.07 12.21 13.60
N ARG A 628 3.56 12.07 14.83
CA ARG A 628 3.65 13.18 15.79
C ARG A 628 4.56 14.28 15.26
N GLY A 629 4.05 15.53 15.38
CA GLY A 629 4.75 16.74 14.93
C GLY A 629 4.56 17.04 13.44
N TYR A 630 4.12 16.10 12.63
CA TYR A 630 3.94 16.30 11.20
C TYR A 630 2.50 16.69 10.86
N ALA A 631 2.34 17.78 10.13
CA ALA A 631 1.06 18.23 9.60
C ALA A 631 0.60 17.36 8.42
N THR A 632 -0.68 17.36 8.19
CA THR A 632 -1.31 16.95 6.93
C THR A 632 -1.70 18.18 6.12
N GLY A 633 -1.92 18.02 4.82
CA GLY A 633 -2.13 19.17 3.89
C GLY A 633 -3.42 19.96 4.08
N GLY A 634 -4.26 19.65 5.09
CA GLY A 634 -5.56 20.28 5.27
C GLY A 634 -6.52 19.98 4.13
N ARG A 635 -7.43 20.92 3.81
CA ARG A 635 -8.32 20.81 2.65
C ARG A 635 -7.53 20.98 1.35
N ASN A 636 -7.63 19.99 0.46
CA ASN A 636 -6.97 19.98 -0.84
C ASN A 636 -7.99 19.89 -1.96
N ALA A 637 -7.80 20.65 -3.01
CA ALA A 637 -8.57 20.57 -4.25
C ALA A 637 -7.66 20.17 -5.41
N TYR A 638 -8.21 19.43 -6.36
CA TYR A 638 -7.54 19.01 -7.58
C TYR A 638 -8.52 19.03 -8.76
N ILE A 639 -8.04 19.40 -9.92
CA ILE A 639 -8.74 19.30 -11.20
C ILE A 639 -7.78 18.76 -12.27
N GLY A 640 -8.22 17.81 -13.06
CA GLY A 640 -7.42 17.20 -14.11
C GLY A 640 -8.23 16.92 -15.38
N LEU A 641 -7.57 17.05 -16.52
CA LEU A 641 -8.07 16.66 -17.83
C LEU A 641 -7.22 15.51 -18.36
N LYS A 642 -7.87 14.53 -18.95
CA LYS A 642 -7.23 13.40 -19.60
C LYS A 642 -7.78 13.20 -20.99
N TRP A 643 -6.89 13.16 -21.96
CA TRP A 643 -7.18 12.82 -23.35
C TRP A 643 -6.81 11.35 -23.61
N THR A 644 -7.76 10.57 -24.07
CA THR A 644 -7.63 9.15 -24.43
C THR A 644 -8.49 8.91 -25.66
N PRO A 645 -7.97 9.12 -26.88
CA PRO A 645 -8.74 8.91 -28.11
C PRO A 645 -9.15 7.44 -28.25
N GLN A 646 -10.37 7.23 -28.74
CA GLN A 646 -10.98 5.91 -28.97
C GLN A 646 -10.76 5.43 -30.40
#